data_33533d64e8d219adacf1708548fb0007
#
_entry.id   33533d64e8d219adacf1708548fb0007
#
_cell.length_a   1.000
_cell.length_b   1.000
_cell.length_c   1.000
_cell.angle_alpha   90.00
_cell.angle_beta   90.00
_cell.angle_gamma   90.00
#
_symmetry.space_group_name_H-M   'P 1'
#
loop_
_entity.id
_entity.type
_entity.pdbx_description
1 polymer ?
#
loop_
_entity_poly.entity_id
_entity_poly.type
_entity_poly.pdbx_seq_one_letter_code
_entity_poly.pdbx_strand_id
1 'polypeptide(L)'
;LIAGNNGFGKTTFLTSLVWCLYGKLMVDVDEKFRRDINDAQGYKNYARQSLHKALVHAVDLYEITPEERKQIARHGYSVENEYIKEDAQYYVEIVLSDVFIPSIPCSIITIRRTYDYFLDVESVDVLIDGQVNELAKEVGYDIFINDFILSKDIAKFFFFDAEKIVNLAEVKSIDEKRRLSTAYSEVLGIKKYEDVKRNLENLRLKFRKNSGSTVSKSKLDKLANSVSDIESKIKHSEEERSQIDAQIQQYRIESTQLQERLIREGNAISIEELNKQKELLAVLKDKDSKLKSQLRDMLDIAPFAISGRLFALLKNQVDAEKNIRTTEANCTAINEALSSVHMQIKRRFGDLRLSDSQRKMLECVISDAFASNIVEPQGDLPVNFKVLLDYTDNETNEFQALYDNIRYSYSTIFKQLVKEIKNNAIFLAKTQKKIAAAEYDDGNADIKAIRTHKAEIDDMLNRLEAKSRQLSEQIGTLNKDLAVFKKQLSEVTKYIRVDKSDKEKDVIAERLISELTTFLLELRTKRRFSLEQKIIASIDMLMHKADFIHSVRIDLQNDIIEIELLDKAGEIISKEKLSKGEQQLYATAILKALVEESGIDFPVFIDSPLQKFDSIHSHNIITKFYPSVSKQVVIFPLLGKELSETEYSALLPSVNKVYVIENADGCSSFKKVIPNKLFETLA
;
A
#
# COMPACT_ATOMS: atom_id res chain seq x y z
N LEU A 1 -2.96 -17.39 -26.07
CA LEU A 1 -1.63 -16.83 -26.26
C LEU A 1 -1.68 -15.81 -27.40
N ILE A 2 -1.05 -14.65 -27.22
CA ILE A 2 -0.93 -13.60 -28.24
C ILE A 2 0.57 -13.30 -28.44
N ALA A 3 1.10 -13.73 -29.57
CA ALA A 3 2.51 -13.57 -29.90
C ALA A 3 2.70 -12.42 -30.91
N GLY A 4 3.89 -11.85 -30.95
CA GLY A 4 4.25 -10.82 -31.93
C GLY A 4 5.62 -10.23 -31.63
N ASN A 5 6.25 -9.61 -32.62
CA ASN A 5 7.54 -8.98 -32.47
C ASN A 5 7.47 -7.70 -31.60
N ASN A 6 8.62 -7.21 -31.18
CA ASN A 6 8.69 -5.93 -30.47
C ASN A 6 8.15 -4.79 -31.34
N GLY A 7 7.38 -3.88 -30.75
CA GLY A 7 6.76 -2.79 -31.48
C GLY A 7 5.49 -3.10 -32.24
N PHE A 8 5.05 -4.36 -32.30
CA PHE A 8 3.82 -4.76 -33.01
C PHE A 8 2.52 -4.53 -32.22
N GLY A 9 2.57 -3.90 -31.06
CA GLY A 9 1.38 -3.46 -30.32
C GLY A 9 0.88 -4.39 -29.22
N LYS A 10 1.66 -5.41 -28.76
CA LYS A 10 1.26 -6.28 -27.62
C LYS A 10 0.88 -5.48 -26.38
N THR A 11 1.78 -4.63 -25.92
CA THR A 11 1.57 -3.77 -24.75
C THR A 11 0.47 -2.73 -24.99
N THR A 12 0.32 -2.24 -26.23
CA THR A 12 -0.76 -1.32 -26.62
C THR A 12 -2.12 -1.99 -26.50
N PHE A 13 -2.23 -3.25 -26.91
CA PHE A 13 -3.44 -4.04 -26.74
C PHE A 13 -3.80 -4.22 -25.25
N LEU A 14 -2.84 -4.58 -24.41
CA LEU A 14 -3.04 -4.66 -22.96
C LEU A 14 -3.52 -3.31 -22.39
N THR A 15 -2.86 -2.23 -22.78
CA THR A 15 -3.23 -0.87 -22.36
C THR A 15 -4.64 -0.48 -22.80
N SER A 16 -5.06 -0.90 -24.00
CA SER A 16 -6.41 -0.63 -24.52
C SER A 16 -7.50 -1.31 -23.70
N LEU A 17 -7.25 -2.52 -23.17
CA LEU A 17 -8.20 -3.21 -22.29
C LEU A 17 -8.36 -2.44 -20.96
N VAL A 18 -7.25 -1.98 -20.38
CA VAL A 18 -7.29 -1.15 -19.15
C VAL A 18 -8.01 0.18 -19.42
N TRP A 19 -7.74 0.80 -20.57
CA TRP A 19 -8.46 2.00 -20.98
C TRP A 19 -9.97 1.76 -21.14
N CYS A 20 -10.36 0.66 -21.76
CA CYS A 20 -11.77 0.31 -21.92
C CYS A 20 -12.50 0.22 -20.57
N LEU A 21 -11.88 -0.39 -19.58
CA LEU A 21 -12.47 -0.55 -18.25
C LEU A 21 -12.51 0.77 -17.46
N TYR A 22 -11.43 1.53 -17.46
CA TYR A 22 -11.25 2.61 -16.49
C TYR A 22 -11.18 4.01 -17.10
N GLY A 23 -10.96 4.16 -18.40
CA GLY A 23 -10.83 5.48 -19.02
C GLY A 23 -9.86 6.38 -18.25
N LYS A 24 -10.30 7.55 -17.85
CA LYS A 24 -9.49 8.49 -17.07
C LYS A 24 -8.97 7.91 -15.75
N LEU A 25 -9.69 6.98 -15.14
CA LEU A 25 -9.31 6.36 -13.86
C LEU A 25 -8.13 5.39 -13.97
N MET A 26 -7.66 5.08 -15.21
CA MET A 26 -6.46 4.25 -15.41
C MET A 26 -5.20 4.82 -14.74
N VAL A 27 -5.16 6.13 -14.49
CA VAL A 27 -4.10 6.81 -13.71
C VAL A 27 -3.91 6.19 -12.33
N ASP A 28 -4.97 5.66 -11.75
CA ASP A 28 -4.97 5.05 -10.42
C ASP A 28 -4.66 3.55 -10.45
N VAL A 29 -4.69 2.91 -11.62
CA VAL A 29 -4.45 1.47 -11.77
C VAL A 29 -2.98 1.12 -11.61
N ASP A 30 -2.10 1.81 -12.34
CA ASP A 30 -0.65 1.56 -12.32
C ASP A 30 0.14 2.86 -12.56
N GLU A 31 1.32 2.91 -11.99
CA GLU A 31 2.24 4.04 -12.13
C GLU A 31 2.71 4.27 -13.57
N LYS A 32 2.74 3.19 -14.38
CA LYS A 32 3.04 3.28 -15.82
C LYS A 32 2.04 4.19 -16.51
N PHE A 33 0.74 3.94 -16.33
CA PHE A 33 -0.30 4.75 -16.98
C PHE A 33 -0.29 6.20 -16.51
N ARG A 34 0.05 6.42 -15.24
CA ARG A 34 0.23 7.77 -14.70
C ARG A 34 1.38 8.51 -15.39
N ARG A 35 2.51 7.84 -15.63
CA ARG A 35 3.66 8.41 -16.35
C ARG A 35 3.29 8.70 -17.80
N ASP A 36 2.73 7.73 -18.51
CA ASP A 36 2.35 7.87 -19.92
C ASP A 36 1.37 9.04 -20.13
N ILE A 37 0.42 9.23 -19.20
CA ILE A 37 -0.54 10.34 -19.23
C ILE A 37 0.13 11.68 -18.91
N ASN A 38 1.07 11.72 -17.96
CA ASN A 38 1.83 12.93 -17.64
C ASN A 38 2.76 13.32 -18.79
N ASP A 39 3.43 12.36 -19.41
CA ASP A 39 4.30 12.58 -20.57
C ASP A 39 3.51 13.15 -21.76
N ALA A 40 2.27 12.73 -21.91
CA ALA A 40 1.32 13.29 -22.88
C ALA A 40 0.72 14.66 -22.47
N GLN A 41 1.16 15.24 -21.35
CA GLN A 41 0.65 16.51 -20.82
C GLN A 41 -0.85 16.46 -20.43
N GLY A 42 -1.34 15.30 -20.05
CA GLY A 42 -2.68 15.09 -19.56
C GLY A 42 -3.48 14.02 -20.30
N TYR A 43 -4.55 13.57 -19.66
CA TYR A 43 -5.35 12.45 -20.16
C TYR A 43 -5.98 12.68 -21.53
N LYS A 44 -6.46 13.89 -21.82
CA LYS A 44 -7.04 14.21 -23.13
C LYS A 44 -6.04 14.04 -24.25
N ASN A 45 -4.84 14.58 -24.08
CA ASN A 45 -3.78 14.43 -25.06
C ASN A 45 -3.32 12.97 -25.19
N TYR A 46 -3.29 12.24 -24.08
CA TYR A 46 -2.98 10.81 -24.09
C TYR A 46 -4.00 10.03 -24.91
N ALA A 47 -5.30 10.19 -24.67
CA ALA A 47 -6.36 9.54 -25.43
C ALA A 47 -6.31 9.92 -26.91
N ARG A 48 -6.05 11.19 -27.21
CA ARG A 48 -6.06 11.73 -28.55
C ARG A 48 -4.86 11.33 -29.42
N GLN A 49 -3.67 11.25 -28.83
CA GLN A 49 -2.42 11.13 -29.59
C GLN A 49 -1.60 9.89 -29.26
N SER A 50 -1.62 9.46 -28.01
CA SER A 50 -0.73 8.40 -27.54
C SER A 50 -1.36 7.03 -27.60
N LEU A 51 -2.64 6.91 -27.31
CA LEU A 51 -3.33 5.64 -27.27
C LEU A 51 -3.59 5.09 -28.69
N HIS A 52 -3.91 5.95 -29.64
CA HIS A 52 -4.13 5.57 -31.04
C HIS A 52 -3.40 6.54 -31.99
N LYS A 53 -2.12 6.31 -32.24
CA LYS A 53 -1.27 7.19 -33.04
C LYS A 53 -1.72 7.33 -34.51
N ALA A 54 -2.28 6.25 -35.09
CA ALA A 54 -2.72 6.26 -36.48
C ALA A 54 -4.01 7.08 -36.70
N LEU A 55 -4.81 7.31 -35.65
CA LEU A 55 -6.06 8.08 -35.76
C LEU A 55 -5.80 9.50 -36.28
N VAL A 56 -4.75 10.16 -35.76
CA VAL A 56 -4.38 11.53 -36.20
C VAL A 56 -4.08 11.58 -37.69
N HIS A 57 -3.36 10.59 -38.19
CA HIS A 57 -3.03 10.51 -39.62
C HIS A 57 -4.26 10.21 -40.49
N ALA A 58 -5.14 9.35 -40.04
CA ALA A 58 -6.38 9.06 -40.77
C ALA A 58 -7.27 10.30 -40.89
N VAL A 59 -7.37 11.06 -39.80
CA VAL A 59 -8.18 12.32 -39.78
C VAL A 59 -7.54 13.43 -40.61
N ASP A 60 -6.21 13.52 -40.66
CA ASP A 60 -5.51 14.55 -41.46
C ASP A 60 -5.61 14.31 -42.97
N LEU A 61 -6.02 13.11 -43.41
CA LEU A 61 -6.31 12.81 -44.82
C LEU A 61 -7.58 13.52 -45.34
N TYR A 62 -8.48 13.91 -44.45
CA TYR A 62 -9.68 14.66 -44.84
C TYR A 62 -9.36 16.14 -44.94
N GLU A 63 -9.57 16.77 -46.08
CA GLU A 63 -9.47 18.21 -46.27
C GLU A 63 -10.62 18.97 -45.59
N ILE A 64 -10.71 18.84 -44.28
CA ILE A 64 -11.74 19.50 -43.47
C ILE A 64 -11.26 20.90 -43.11
N THR A 65 -12.06 21.89 -43.43
CA THR A 65 -11.76 23.28 -43.08
C THR A 65 -11.77 23.47 -41.54
N PRO A 66 -11.01 24.44 -40.99
CA PRO A 66 -11.03 24.74 -39.57
C PRO A 66 -12.44 25.10 -39.03
N GLU A 67 -13.32 25.60 -39.91
CA GLU A 67 -14.69 25.98 -39.57
C GLU A 67 -15.59 24.74 -39.45
N GLU A 68 -15.47 23.78 -40.35
CA GLU A 68 -16.17 22.50 -40.29
C GLU A 68 -15.74 21.69 -39.05
N ARG A 69 -14.43 21.67 -38.73
CA ARG A 69 -13.95 21.07 -37.48
C ARG A 69 -14.61 21.71 -36.24
N LYS A 70 -14.74 23.03 -36.20
CA LYS A 70 -15.43 23.73 -35.12
C LYS A 70 -16.93 23.47 -35.09
N GLN A 71 -17.56 23.28 -36.25
CA GLN A 71 -18.97 22.91 -36.32
C GLN A 71 -19.23 21.50 -35.81
N ILE A 72 -18.43 20.53 -36.24
CA ILE A 72 -18.49 19.13 -35.75
C ILE A 72 -18.27 19.11 -34.22
N ALA A 73 -17.30 19.84 -33.70
CA ALA A 73 -17.02 19.92 -32.27
C ALA A 73 -18.16 20.58 -31.46
N ARG A 74 -18.97 21.46 -32.06
CA ARG A 74 -20.07 22.15 -31.36
C ARG A 74 -21.43 21.48 -31.51
N HIS A 75 -21.71 20.92 -32.67
CA HIS A 75 -23.05 20.43 -33.05
C HIS A 75 -23.13 18.94 -33.39
N GLY A 76 -21.98 18.25 -33.37
CA GLY A 76 -21.88 16.86 -33.83
C GLY A 76 -21.80 16.74 -35.35
N TYR A 77 -21.77 15.49 -35.81
CA TYR A 77 -21.69 15.20 -37.24
C TYR A 77 -23.03 15.52 -37.92
N SER A 78 -22.97 16.27 -39.00
CA SER A 78 -24.11 16.44 -39.94
C SER A 78 -24.23 15.25 -40.87
N VAL A 79 -25.37 15.11 -41.56
CA VAL A 79 -25.58 14.05 -42.55
C VAL A 79 -24.52 14.09 -43.66
N GLU A 80 -24.01 15.28 -43.96
CA GLU A 80 -22.96 15.49 -45.00
C GLU A 80 -21.59 15.01 -44.53
N ASN A 81 -21.32 15.03 -43.22
CA ASN A 81 -20.01 14.68 -42.62
C ASN A 81 -20.05 13.35 -41.84
N GLU A 82 -21.17 12.59 -41.92
CA GLU A 82 -21.32 11.34 -41.15
C GLU A 82 -20.33 10.25 -41.61
N TYR A 83 -19.88 10.29 -42.88
CA TYR A 83 -18.88 9.37 -43.40
C TYR A 83 -17.49 9.50 -42.71
N ILE A 84 -17.20 10.66 -42.09
CA ILE A 84 -15.94 10.91 -41.38
C ILE A 84 -15.96 10.27 -39.98
N LYS A 85 -17.15 9.99 -39.46
CA LYS A 85 -17.35 9.53 -38.09
C LYS A 85 -16.61 8.23 -37.80
N GLU A 86 -16.64 7.28 -38.77
CA GLU A 86 -16.00 5.97 -38.57
C GLU A 86 -14.46 6.13 -38.42
N ASP A 87 -13.86 7.00 -39.22
CA ASP A 87 -12.40 7.25 -39.20
C ASP A 87 -11.97 8.20 -38.08
N ALA A 88 -12.90 9.02 -37.57
CA ALA A 88 -12.65 9.94 -36.46
C ALA A 88 -12.83 9.31 -35.07
N GLN A 89 -13.32 8.08 -35.01
CA GLN A 89 -13.56 7.37 -33.76
C GLN A 89 -12.71 6.12 -33.67
N TYR A 90 -12.25 5.81 -32.47
CA TYR A 90 -11.77 4.48 -32.12
C TYR A 90 -12.52 3.96 -30.91
N TYR A 91 -12.67 2.66 -30.83
CA TYR A 91 -13.30 2.03 -29.68
C TYR A 91 -12.59 0.75 -29.26
N VAL A 92 -12.77 0.39 -28.02
CA VAL A 92 -12.40 -0.91 -27.48
C VAL A 92 -13.64 -1.54 -26.87
N GLU A 93 -13.90 -2.79 -27.23
CA GLU A 93 -15.03 -3.55 -26.73
C GLU A 93 -14.54 -4.80 -26.01
N ILE A 94 -15.02 -5.01 -24.81
CA ILE A 94 -14.73 -6.19 -23.99
C ILE A 94 -16.06 -6.92 -23.75
N VAL A 95 -16.11 -8.18 -24.13
CA VAL A 95 -17.25 -9.05 -23.86
C VAL A 95 -16.84 -10.09 -22.83
N LEU A 96 -17.50 -10.06 -21.69
CA LEU A 96 -17.29 -10.99 -20.57
C LEU A 96 -18.45 -11.97 -20.52
N SER A 97 -18.15 -13.27 -20.50
CA SER A 97 -19.13 -14.34 -20.30
C SER A 97 -18.97 -14.97 -18.92
N ASP A 98 -20.00 -15.68 -18.47
CA ASP A 98 -20.04 -16.34 -17.17
C ASP A 98 -19.84 -15.38 -15.98
N VAL A 99 -20.38 -14.17 -16.12
CA VAL A 99 -20.26 -13.13 -15.11
C VAL A 99 -21.39 -13.30 -14.07
N PHE A 100 -21.02 -13.21 -12.80
CA PHE A 100 -21.97 -13.21 -11.69
C PHE A 100 -22.02 -11.83 -11.03
N ILE A 101 -23.14 -11.15 -11.13
CA ILE A 101 -23.41 -9.92 -10.39
C ILE A 101 -24.52 -10.20 -9.37
N PRO A 102 -24.29 -9.96 -8.08
CA PRO A 102 -25.32 -10.11 -7.08
C PRO A 102 -26.58 -9.30 -7.45
N SER A 103 -27.74 -9.94 -7.39
CA SER A 103 -29.07 -9.35 -7.68
C SER A 103 -29.34 -8.98 -9.15
N ILE A 104 -28.42 -9.22 -10.08
CA ILE A 104 -28.65 -8.99 -11.51
C ILE A 104 -28.37 -10.31 -12.24
N PRO A 105 -29.40 -11.02 -12.73
CA PRO A 105 -29.17 -12.19 -13.56
C PRO A 105 -28.54 -11.74 -14.88
N CYS A 106 -27.33 -12.20 -15.16
CA CYS A 106 -26.59 -11.87 -16.36
C CYS A 106 -25.71 -13.04 -16.78
N SER A 107 -25.60 -13.24 -18.09
CA SER A 107 -24.70 -14.24 -18.68
C SER A 107 -23.56 -13.57 -19.43
N ILE A 108 -23.82 -12.45 -20.07
CA ILE A 108 -22.86 -11.72 -20.89
C ILE A 108 -22.91 -10.25 -20.55
N ILE A 109 -21.74 -9.65 -20.34
CA ILE A 109 -21.59 -8.20 -20.20
C ILE A 109 -20.70 -7.70 -21.33
N THR A 110 -21.18 -6.72 -22.07
CA THR A 110 -20.42 -6.01 -23.09
C THR A 110 -20.10 -4.61 -22.61
N ILE A 111 -18.82 -4.26 -22.55
CA ILE A 111 -18.32 -2.94 -22.19
C ILE A 111 -17.65 -2.38 -23.43
N ARG A 112 -18.14 -1.25 -23.92
CA ARG A 112 -17.56 -0.54 -25.06
C ARG A 112 -17.21 0.88 -24.64
N ARG A 113 -15.95 1.26 -24.83
CA ARG A 113 -15.48 2.64 -24.64
C ARG A 113 -15.06 3.20 -25.99
N THR A 114 -15.58 4.36 -26.34
CA THR A 114 -15.36 5.04 -27.61
C THR A 114 -14.77 6.42 -27.36
N TYR A 115 -13.78 6.82 -28.13
CA TYR A 115 -13.24 8.16 -28.16
C TYR A 115 -13.45 8.79 -29.54
N ASP A 116 -13.96 9.99 -29.55
CA ASP A 116 -14.18 10.79 -30.77
C ASP A 116 -13.18 11.94 -30.83
N TYR A 117 -12.39 11.97 -31.91
CA TYR A 117 -11.31 12.93 -32.11
C TYR A 117 -11.81 14.36 -32.32
N PHE A 118 -12.89 14.58 -33.07
CA PHE A 118 -13.40 15.92 -33.38
C PHE A 118 -14.25 16.51 -32.27
N LEU A 119 -15.09 15.66 -31.67
CA LEU A 119 -15.89 16.07 -30.53
C LEU A 119 -15.07 16.17 -29.24
N ASP A 120 -13.88 15.56 -29.19
CA ASP A 120 -13.02 15.44 -28.00
C ASP A 120 -13.82 14.88 -26.80
N VAL A 121 -14.65 13.86 -27.09
CA VAL A 121 -15.55 13.23 -26.13
C VAL A 121 -15.24 11.75 -26.03
N GLU A 122 -15.22 11.28 -24.80
CA GLU A 122 -15.15 9.86 -24.46
C GLU A 122 -16.52 9.41 -23.96
N SER A 123 -17.00 8.28 -24.46
CA SER A 123 -18.22 7.62 -24.00
C SER A 123 -17.94 6.18 -23.62
N VAL A 124 -18.66 5.69 -22.62
CA VAL A 124 -18.66 4.29 -22.23
C VAL A 124 -20.08 3.77 -22.21
N ASP A 125 -20.28 2.60 -22.76
CA ASP A 125 -21.56 1.89 -22.79
C ASP A 125 -21.37 0.51 -22.15
N VAL A 126 -22.32 0.12 -21.30
CA VAL A 126 -22.38 -1.20 -20.67
C VAL A 126 -23.70 -1.85 -21.01
N LEU A 127 -23.64 -2.98 -21.71
CA LEU A 127 -24.80 -3.80 -22.07
C LEU A 127 -24.76 -5.09 -21.26
N ILE A 128 -25.88 -5.45 -20.67
CA ILE A 128 -26.09 -6.71 -19.95
C ILE A 128 -27.02 -7.57 -20.81
N ASP A 129 -26.54 -8.75 -21.25
CA ASP A 129 -27.23 -9.64 -22.19
C ASP A 129 -27.74 -8.90 -23.45
N GLY A 130 -26.92 -7.94 -23.94
CA GLY A 130 -27.20 -7.14 -25.12
C GLY A 130 -28.18 -5.97 -24.93
N GLN A 131 -28.62 -5.71 -23.70
CA GLN A 131 -29.53 -4.62 -23.37
C GLN A 131 -28.91 -3.59 -22.41
N VAL A 132 -29.32 -2.33 -22.56
CA VAL A 132 -28.95 -1.26 -21.63
C VAL A 132 -29.61 -1.52 -20.28
N ASN A 133 -28.82 -1.57 -19.22
CA ASN A 133 -29.35 -1.74 -17.86
C ASN A 133 -29.51 -0.38 -17.19
N GLU A 134 -30.74 -0.06 -16.74
CA GLU A 134 -31.03 1.21 -16.09
C GLU A 134 -30.25 1.42 -14.78
N LEU A 135 -30.04 0.35 -13.99
CA LEU A 135 -29.26 0.42 -12.75
C LEU A 135 -27.80 0.80 -13.05
N ALA A 136 -27.18 0.21 -14.05
CA ALA A 136 -25.82 0.54 -14.45
C ALA A 136 -25.71 1.99 -14.94
N LYS A 137 -26.76 2.49 -15.57
CA LYS A 137 -26.84 3.88 -16.05
C LYS A 137 -27.07 4.87 -14.90
N GLU A 138 -27.93 4.57 -13.94
CA GLU A 138 -28.19 5.41 -12.76
C GLU A 138 -26.98 5.52 -11.83
N VAL A 139 -26.30 4.41 -11.59
CA VAL A 139 -25.07 4.37 -10.77
C VAL A 139 -23.91 5.06 -11.49
N GLY A 140 -23.91 5.06 -12.81
CA GLY A 140 -22.81 5.51 -13.66
C GLY A 140 -21.92 4.34 -14.07
N TYR A 141 -21.65 4.22 -15.38
CA TYR A 141 -20.92 3.07 -15.94
C TYR A 141 -19.52 2.87 -15.35
N ASP A 142 -18.76 3.95 -15.11
CA ASP A 142 -17.42 3.86 -14.52
C ASP A 142 -17.47 3.31 -13.08
N ILE A 143 -18.46 3.71 -12.29
CA ILE A 143 -18.67 3.20 -10.93
C ILE A 143 -19.12 1.74 -11.01
N PHE A 144 -20.04 1.43 -11.91
CA PHE A 144 -20.52 0.05 -12.11
C PHE A 144 -19.38 -0.91 -12.47
N ILE A 145 -18.50 -0.52 -13.40
CA ILE A 145 -17.33 -1.33 -13.78
C ILE A 145 -16.39 -1.52 -12.57
N ASN A 146 -16.10 -0.44 -11.86
CA ASN A 146 -15.20 -0.51 -10.69
C ASN A 146 -15.75 -1.39 -9.57
N ASP A 147 -17.04 -1.35 -9.28
CA ASP A 147 -17.61 -1.99 -8.11
C ASP A 147 -18.10 -3.43 -8.38
N PHE A 148 -18.50 -3.73 -9.62
CA PHE A 148 -19.12 -5.02 -9.98
C PHE A 148 -18.30 -5.87 -10.93
N ILE A 149 -17.38 -5.30 -11.71
CA ILE A 149 -16.57 -6.06 -12.67
C ILE A 149 -15.16 -6.27 -12.12
N LEU A 150 -14.41 -5.21 -11.97
CA LEU A 150 -13.05 -5.26 -11.42
C LEU A 150 -12.67 -3.89 -10.85
N SER A 151 -12.34 -3.86 -9.55
CA SER A 151 -11.89 -2.62 -8.90
C SER A 151 -10.53 -2.19 -9.46
N LYS A 152 -10.38 -0.88 -9.74
CA LYS A 152 -9.13 -0.29 -10.22
C LYS A 152 -7.94 -0.53 -9.26
N ASP A 153 -8.20 -0.60 -7.96
CA ASP A 153 -7.17 -0.77 -6.93
C ASP A 153 -6.48 -2.15 -7.03
N ILE A 154 -7.18 -3.15 -7.57
CA ILE A 154 -6.69 -4.52 -7.74
C ILE A 154 -6.39 -4.89 -9.20
N ALA A 155 -6.81 -4.07 -10.16
CA ALA A 155 -6.66 -4.35 -11.59
C ALA A 155 -5.20 -4.65 -11.99
N LYS A 156 -4.21 -4.01 -11.33
CA LYS A 156 -2.79 -4.28 -11.54
C LYS A 156 -2.37 -5.73 -11.27
N PHE A 157 -3.16 -6.51 -10.54
CA PHE A 157 -2.89 -7.93 -10.31
C PHE A 157 -3.44 -8.82 -11.45
N PHE A 158 -4.33 -8.28 -12.28
CA PHE A 158 -4.91 -8.95 -13.43
C PHE A 158 -4.30 -8.50 -14.77
N PHE A 159 -3.74 -7.28 -14.82
CA PHE A 159 -3.04 -6.71 -15.97
C PHE A 159 -1.61 -6.35 -15.56
N PHE A 160 -0.67 -7.27 -15.69
CA PHE A 160 0.66 -7.01 -15.21
C PHE A 160 1.77 -7.30 -16.21
N ASP A 161 2.85 -6.56 -16.09
CA ASP A 161 4.10 -6.75 -16.77
C ASP A 161 5.03 -7.58 -15.87
N ALA A 162 5.40 -8.79 -16.32
CA ALA A 162 6.21 -9.70 -15.52
C ALA A 162 7.62 -9.15 -15.20
N GLU A 163 8.15 -8.21 -16.00
CA GLU A 163 9.41 -7.54 -15.69
C GLU A 163 9.29 -6.60 -14.48
N LYS A 164 8.14 -5.97 -14.33
CA LYS A 164 7.88 -4.96 -13.29
C LYS A 164 7.27 -5.55 -12.02
N ILE A 165 6.90 -6.82 -12.07
CA ILE A 165 6.31 -7.50 -10.90
C ILE A 165 7.27 -7.50 -9.69
N VAL A 166 8.58 -7.45 -9.93
CA VAL A 166 9.60 -7.33 -8.87
C VAL A 166 9.38 -6.10 -7.99
N ASN A 167 8.81 -5.03 -8.54
CA ASN A 167 8.46 -3.84 -7.77
C ASN A 167 7.45 -4.12 -6.65
N LEU A 168 6.61 -5.15 -6.77
CA LEU A 168 5.72 -5.60 -5.69
C LEU A 168 6.50 -6.21 -4.51
N ALA A 169 7.68 -6.78 -4.78
CA ALA A 169 8.56 -7.34 -3.77
C ALA A 169 9.52 -6.31 -3.16
N GLU A 170 9.90 -5.29 -3.94
CA GLU A 170 10.89 -4.27 -3.58
C GLU A 170 10.27 -2.94 -3.10
N VAL A 171 9.07 -2.95 -2.55
CA VAL A 171 8.40 -1.73 -2.07
C VAL A 171 9.29 -0.99 -1.06
N LYS A 172 9.82 0.16 -1.46
CA LYS A 172 10.83 0.92 -0.69
C LYS A 172 10.25 2.16 -0.01
N SER A 173 9.21 2.77 -0.58
CA SER A 173 8.62 3.98 -0.02
C SER A 173 7.39 3.69 0.85
N ILE A 174 7.15 4.53 1.84
CA ILE A 174 5.95 4.43 2.72
C ILE A 174 4.66 4.56 1.90
N ASP A 175 4.68 5.38 0.85
CA ASP A 175 3.50 5.60 0.01
C ASP A 175 3.20 4.39 -0.89
N GLU A 176 4.24 3.74 -1.42
CA GLU A 176 4.07 2.47 -2.13
C GLU A 176 3.53 1.39 -1.21
N LYS A 177 4.03 1.31 0.03
CA LYS A 177 3.50 0.40 1.06
C LYS A 177 2.02 0.66 1.34
N ARG A 178 1.61 1.91 1.47
CA ARG A 178 0.20 2.28 1.68
C ARG A 178 -0.69 1.91 0.49
N ARG A 179 -0.26 2.21 -0.73
CA ARG A 179 -1.00 1.82 -1.95
C ARG A 179 -1.15 0.31 -2.06
N LEU A 180 -0.08 -0.41 -1.75
CA LEU A 180 -0.11 -1.87 -1.72
C LEU A 180 -1.07 -2.36 -0.64
N SER A 181 -1.04 -1.77 0.56
CA SER A 181 -1.96 -2.10 1.66
C SER A 181 -3.41 -1.84 1.31
N THR A 182 -3.71 -0.74 0.60
CA THR A 182 -5.07 -0.46 0.10
C THR A 182 -5.51 -1.54 -0.88
N ALA A 183 -4.64 -1.91 -1.82
CA ALA A 183 -4.92 -2.98 -2.78
C ALA A 183 -5.10 -4.35 -2.08
N TYR A 184 -4.32 -4.67 -1.06
CA TYR A 184 -4.51 -5.88 -0.25
C TYR A 184 -5.84 -5.84 0.51
N SER A 185 -6.20 -4.73 1.14
CA SER A 185 -7.48 -4.59 1.85
C SER A 185 -8.68 -4.77 0.92
N GLU A 186 -8.56 -4.33 -0.34
CA GLU A 186 -9.54 -4.55 -1.38
C GLU A 186 -9.63 -6.03 -1.78
N VAL A 187 -8.47 -6.65 -2.08
CA VAL A 187 -8.38 -8.09 -2.40
C VAL A 187 -8.97 -8.95 -1.28
N LEU A 188 -8.68 -8.62 -0.03
CA LEU A 188 -9.19 -9.34 1.12
C LEU A 188 -10.68 -9.07 1.41
N GLY A 189 -11.31 -8.18 0.65
CA GLY A 189 -12.71 -7.78 0.83
C GLY A 189 -12.99 -7.02 2.13
N ILE A 190 -11.97 -6.51 2.79
CA ILE A 190 -12.04 -5.81 4.08
C ILE A 190 -12.61 -4.40 3.89
N LYS A 191 -12.18 -3.70 2.84
CA LYS A 191 -12.53 -2.30 2.55
C LYS A 191 -14.04 -2.06 2.51
N LYS A 192 -14.82 -2.96 1.92
CA LYS A 192 -16.28 -2.85 1.85
C LYS A 192 -16.92 -2.76 3.25
N TYR A 193 -16.46 -3.56 4.19
CA TYR A 193 -16.97 -3.55 5.57
C TYR A 193 -16.48 -2.34 6.35
N GLU A 194 -15.27 -1.86 6.08
CA GLU A 194 -14.75 -0.60 6.66
C GLU A 194 -15.56 0.60 6.20
N ASP A 195 -15.94 0.65 4.92
CA ASP A 195 -16.79 1.70 4.37
C ASP A 195 -18.21 1.64 4.96
N VAL A 196 -18.79 0.44 5.12
CA VAL A 196 -20.08 0.27 5.83
C VAL A 196 -19.98 0.76 7.28
N LYS A 197 -18.92 0.42 8.00
CA LYS A 197 -18.66 0.89 9.36
C LYS A 197 -18.58 2.42 9.40
N ARG A 198 -17.81 3.03 8.51
CA ARG A 198 -17.67 4.48 8.38
C ARG A 198 -19.01 5.16 8.08
N ASN A 199 -19.81 4.57 7.19
CA ASN A 199 -21.14 5.08 6.88
C ASN A 199 -22.08 5.01 8.09
N LEU A 200 -22.03 3.94 8.87
CA LEU A 200 -22.80 3.82 10.13
C LEU A 200 -22.33 4.86 11.18
N GLU A 201 -21.02 5.09 11.30
CA GLU A 201 -20.47 6.14 12.17
C GLU A 201 -20.98 7.54 11.75
N ASN A 202 -21.00 7.83 10.46
CA ASN A 202 -21.54 9.06 9.91
C ASN A 202 -23.07 9.19 10.16
N LEU A 203 -23.81 8.09 10.05
CA LEU A 203 -25.25 8.07 10.37
C LEU A 203 -25.49 8.33 11.86
N ARG A 204 -24.68 7.74 12.77
CA ARG A 204 -24.74 8.05 14.20
C ARG A 204 -24.52 9.52 14.48
N LEU A 205 -23.54 10.13 13.82
CA LEU A 205 -23.28 11.57 13.93
C LEU A 205 -24.51 12.39 13.48
N LYS A 206 -25.18 12.00 12.38
CA LYS A 206 -26.40 12.64 11.90
C LYS A 206 -27.57 12.52 12.91
N PHE A 207 -27.80 11.32 13.49
CA PHE A 207 -28.86 11.14 14.49
C PHE A 207 -28.60 12.00 15.73
N ARG A 208 -27.37 12.03 16.24
CA ARG A 208 -26.98 12.87 17.38
C ARG A 208 -27.03 14.36 17.07
N LYS A 209 -26.71 14.75 15.84
CA LYS A 209 -26.83 16.13 15.35
C LYS A 209 -28.30 16.59 15.32
N ASN A 210 -29.20 15.73 14.87
CA ASN A 210 -30.63 16.08 14.77
C ASN A 210 -31.27 16.29 16.14
N SER A 211 -30.82 15.56 17.16
CA SER A 211 -31.44 15.53 18.50
C SER A 211 -30.83 16.50 19.52
N GLY A 212 -29.69 17.15 19.22
CA GLY A 212 -28.95 17.98 20.16
C GLY A 212 -29.57 19.38 20.36
N SER A 213 -29.30 20.03 21.49
CA SER A 213 -29.64 21.46 21.70
C SER A 213 -28.92 22.33 20.66
N THR A 214 -29.47 23.53 20.40
CA THR A 214 -28.90 24.45 19.39
C THR A 214 -27.44 24.79 19.61
N VAL A 215 -26.96 24.86 20.85
CA VAL A 215 -25.55 25.10 21.22
C VAL A 215 -24.69 23.90 20.93
N SER A 216 -25.18 22.70 21.25
CA SER A 216 -24.44 21.44 20.97
C SER A 216 -24.37 21.12 19.48
N LYS A 217 -25.45 21.43 18.73
CA LYS A 217 -25.48 21.33 17.26
C LYS A 217 -24.42 22.24 16.63
N SER A 218 -24.36 23.50 17.04
CA SER A 218 -23.37 24.45 16.50
C SER A 218 -21.91 24.02 16.76
N LYS A 219 -21.62 23.47 17.95
CA LYS A 219 -20.29 22.94 18.25
C LYS A 219 -19.96 21.71 17.42
N LEU A 220 -20.92 20.80 17.24
CA LEU A 220 -20.74 19.58 16.47
C LEU A 220 -20.53 19.89 14.99
N ASP A 221 -21.30 20.85 14.43
CA ASP A 221 -21.15 21.31 13.06
C ASP A 221 -19.78 21.95 12.83
N LYS A 222 -19.32 22.80 13.75
CA LYS A 222 -17.98 23.40 13.64
C LYS A 222 -16.90 22.36 13.64
N LEU A 223 -16.95 21.39 14.54
CA LEU A 223 -15.94 20.32 14.61
C LEU A 223 -16.02 19.37 13.39
N ALA A 224 -17.22 19.02 12.92
CA ALA A 224 -17.40 18.20 11.74
C ALA A 224 -16.88 18.90 10.48
N ASN A 225 -17.17 20.20 10.32
CA ASN A 225 -16.64 21.00 9.22
C ASN A 225 -15.11 21.11 9.31
N SER A 226 -14.55 21.34 10.51
CA SER A 226 -13.09 21.36 10.69
C SER A 226 -12.43 20.03 10.31
N VAL A 227 -13.03 18.91 10.66
CA VAL A 227 -12.56 17.57 10.25
C VAL A 227 -12.59 17.43 8.73
N SER A 228 -13.71 17.78 8.09
CA SER A 228 -13.87 17.72 6.64
C SER A 228 -12.89 18.64 5.90
N ASP A 229 -12.68 19.86 6.42
CA ASP A 229 -11.74 20.81 5.83
C ASP A 229 -10.29 20.32 5.93
N ILE A 230 -9.92 19.72 7.06
CA ILE A 230 -8.58 19.15 7.23
C ILE A 230 -8.39 17.93 6.35
N GLU A 231 -9.37 17.03 6.25
CA GLU A 231 -9.32 15.88 5.35
C GLU A 231 -9.18 16.32 3.88
N SER A 232 -9.88 17.36 3.48
CA SER A 232 -9.75 17.94 2.14
C SER A 232 -8.36 18.53 1.89
N LYS A 233 -7.79 19.23 2.89
CA LYS A 233 -6.43 19.79 2.81
C LYS A 233 -5.38 18.69 2.75
N ILE A 234 -5.52 17.63 3.53
CA ILE A 234 -4.62 16.47 3.48
C ILE A 234 -4.64 15.87 2.08
N LYS A 235 -5.83 15.58 1.55
CA LYS A 235 -5.99 15.03 0.20
C LYS A 235 -5.34 15.90 -0.87
N HIS A 236 -5.58 17.22 -0.82
CA HIS A 236 -4.97 18.16 -1.77
C HIS A 236 -3.43 18.17 -1.67
N SER A 237 -2.90 18.21 -0.44
CA SER A 237 -1.45 18.18 -0.21
C SER A 237 -0.82 16.85 -0.64
N GLU A 238 -1.52 15.73 -0.49
CA GLU A 238 -1.09 14.41 -0.97
C GLU A 238 -1.08 14.35 -2.50
N GLU A 239 -2.10 14.90 -3.16
CA GLU A 239 -2.15 15.02 -4.62
C GLU A 239 -1.01 15.89 -5.15
N GLU A 240 -0.79 17.08 -4.56
CA GLU A 240 0.30 17.98 -4.93
C GLU A 240 1.66 17.32 -4.73
N ARG A 241 1.87 16.64 -3.60
CA ARG A 241 3.11 15.90 -3.34
C ARG A 241 3.33 14.79 -4.37
N SER A 242 2.28 14.05 -4.72
CA SER A 242 2.37 12.99 -5.73
C SER A 242 2.78 13.52 -7.11
N GLN A 243 2.31 14.71 -7.50
CA GLN A 243 2.72 15.37 -8.75
C GLN A 243 4.18 15.79 -8.70
N ILE A 244 4.63 16.35 -7.58
CA ILE A 244 6.03 16.76 -7.39
C ILE A 244 6.96 15.54 -7.40
N ASP A 245 6.57 14.45 -6.74
CA ASP A 245 7.37 13.22 -6.71
C ASP A 245 7.50 12.61 -8.10
N ALA A 246 6.46 12.70 -8.95
CA ALA A 246 6.54 12.29 -10.35
C ALA A 246 7.54 13.16 -11.14
N GLN A 247 7.52 14.49 -10.94
CA GLN A 247 8.48 15.40 -11.55
C GLN A 247 9.93 15.13 -11.11
N ILE A 248 10.12 14.85 -9.81
CA ILE A 248 11.42 14.45 -9.26
C ILE A 248 11.97 13.21 -9.97
N GLN A 249 11.13 12.20 -10.21
CA GLN A 249 11.56 11.00 -10.94
C GLN A 249 11.95 11.31 -12.39
N GLN A 250 11.18 12.13 -13.07
CA GLN A 250 11.49 12.54 -14.44
C GLN A 250 12.83 13.27 -14.52
N TYR A 251 13.03 14.29 -13.69
CA TYR A 251 14.29 15.04 -13.66
C TYR A 251 15.49 14.19 -13.21
N ARG A 252 15.28 13.18 -12.36
CA ARG A 252 16.33 12.21 -11.99
C ARG A 252 16.78 11.38 -13.19
N ILE A 253 15.83 10.92 -14.00
CA ILE A 253 16.14 10.15 -15.22
C ILE A 253 16.91 11.05 -16.19
N GLU A 254 16.46 12.28 -16.40
CA GLU A 254 17.10 13.24 -17.28
C GLU A 254 18.52 13.62 -16.80
N SER A 255 18.69 13.92 -15.52
CA SER A 255 20.02 14.15 -14.90
C SER A 255 20.95 12.97 -15.10
N THR A 256 20.43 11.72 -14.97
CA THR A 256 21.21 10.52 -15.20
C THR A 256 21.62 10.36 -16.67
N GLN A 257 20.71 10.61 -17.60
CA GLN A 257 20.99 10.57 -19.05
C GLN A 257 22.03 11.62 -19.47
N LEU A 258 21.90 12.85 -18.96
CA LEU A 258 22.88 13.90 -19.21
C LEU A 258 24.24 13.54 -18.62
N GLN A 259 24.26 12.91 -17.48
CA GLN A 259 25.49 12.44 -16.86
C GLN A 259 26.14 11.30 -17.66
N GLU A 260 25.38 10.34 -18.16
CA GLU A 260 25.88 9.30 -19.06
C GLU A 260 26.46 9.90 -20.36
N ARG A 261 25.81 10.94 -20.87
CA ARG A 261 26.26 11.66 -22.08
C ARG A 261 27.58 12.41 -21.83
N LEU A 262 27.70 13.08 -20.68
CA LEU A 262 28.95 13.71 -20.25
C LEU A 262 30.11 12.73 -20.15
N ILE A 263 29.84 11.50 -19.72
CA ILE A 263 30.81 10.44 -19.58
C ILE A 263 31.25 9.90 -20.94
N ARG A 264 30.34 9.74 -21.89
CA ARG A 264 30.63 9.24 -23.22
C ARG A 264 31.47 10.22 -24.06
N GLU A 265 31.27 11.50 -23.84
CA GLU A 265 31.87 12.58 -24.67
C GLU A 265 33.15 13.19 -24.07
N GLY A 266 33.49 12.92 -22.78
CA GLY A 266 34.56 13.68 -22.12
C GLY A 266 35.48 12.94 -21.15
N ASN A 267 35.68 11.61 -21.17
CA ASN A 267 36.24 10.96 -19.98
C ASN A 267 37.53 10.15 -20.15
N ALA A 268 38.47 10.36 -19.17
CA ALA A 268 39.67 9.58 -18.94
C ALA A 268 39.45 8.31 -18.06
N ILE A 269 38.23 8.05 -17.55
CA ILE A 269 37.92 6.90 -16.71
C ILE A 269 36.91 6.01 -17.42
N SER A 270 37.10 4.66 -17.30
CA SER A 270 36.23 3.69 -17.95
C SER A 270 34.77 3.78 -17.40
N ILE A 271 33.80 3.58 -18.30
CA ILE A 271 32.35 3.59 -17.96
C ILE A 271 32.02 2.61 -16.82
N GLU A 272 32.72 1.45 -16.78
CA GLU A 272 32.52 0.44 -15.72
C GLU A 272 32.96 0.91 -14.34
N GLU A 273 34.08 1.64 -14.28
CA GLU A 273 34.62 2.12 -13.01
C GLU A 273 33.79 3.28 -12.43
N LEU A 274 33.22 4.11 -13.30
CA LEU A 274 32.30 5.16 -12.89
C LEU A 274 30.94 4.59 -12.44
N ASN A 275 30.41 3.58 -13.11
CA ASN A 275 29.20 2.91 -12.67
C ASN A 275 29.36 2.30 -11.28
N LYS A 276 30.51 1.67 -11.00
CA LYS A 276 30.86 1.19 -9.66
C LYS A 276 30.93 2.31 -8.62
N GLN A 277 31.46 3.48 -8.98
CA GLN A 277 31.50 4.62 -8.06
C GLN A 277 30.11 5.21 -7.82
N LYS A 278 29.22 5.18 -8.81
CA LYS A 278 27.81 5.60 -8.67
C LYS A 278 26.99 4.65 -7.81
N GLU A 279 27.15 3.34 -7.99
CA GLU A 279 26.53 2.34 -7.13
C GLU A 279 26.98 2.50 -5.68
N LEU A 280 28.29 2.70 -5.48
CA LEU A 280 28.83 2.98 -4.16
C LEU A 280 28.24 4.26 -3.54
N LEU A 281 28.07 5.31 -4.34
CA LEU A 281 27.45 6.55 -3.89
C LEU A 281 25.99 6.35 -3.47
N ALA A 282 25.23 5.54 -4.23
CA ALA A 282 23.84 5.22 -3.90
C ALA A 282 23.74 4.45 -2.57
N VAL A 283 24.59 3.45 -2.39
CA VAL A 283 24.66 2.69 -1.12
C VAL A 283 25.04 3.58 0.07
N LEU A 284 26.00 4.49 -0.12
CA LEU A 284 26.40 5.42 0.95
C LEU A 284 25.31 6.43 1.28
N LYS A 285 24.53 6.89 0.30
CA LYS A 285 23.36 7.77 0.52
C LYS A 285 22.23 7.05 1.26
N ASP A 286 21.93 5.82 0.91
CA ASP A 286 20.94 5.01 1.63
C ASP A 286 21.38 4.79 3.09
N LYS A 287 22.66 4.44 3.28
CA LYS A 287 23.23 4.32 4.62
C LYS A 287 23.15 5.61 5.41
N ASP A 288 23.40 6.77 4.79
CA ASP A 288 23.30 8.08 5.43
C ASP A 288 21.88 8.38 5.91
N SER A 289 20.88 8.05 5.06
CA SER A 289 19.47 8.24 5.42
C SER A 289 19.05 7.36 6.59
N LYS A 290 19.47 6.09 6.61
CA LYS A 290 19.21 5.14 7.72
C LYS A 290 19.86 5.61 9.03
N LEU A 291 21.12 6.01 8.98
CA LEU A 291 21.83 6.53 10.15
C LEU A 291 21.20 7.83 10.70
N LYS A 292 20.74 8.71 9.82
CA LYS A 292 20.05 9.94 10.23
C LYS A 292 18.67 9.65 10.83
N SER A 293 17.95 8.66 10.32
CA SER A 293 16.69 8.21 10.93
C SER A 293 16.94 7.68 12.35
N GLN A 294 17.90 6.79 12.51
CA GLN A 294 18.28 6.26 13.83
C GLN A 294 18.71 7.37 14.80
N LEU A 295 19.44 8.38 14.30
CA LEU A 295 19.80 9.54 15.12
C LEU A 295 18.58 10.35 15.56
N ARG A 296 17.59 10.51 14.66
CA ARG A 296 16.33 11.20 14.98
C ARG A 296 15.57 10.47 16.08
N ASP A 297 15.42 9.15 15.95
CA ASP A 297 14.74 8.32 16.95
C ASP A 297 15.44 8.40 18.32
N MET A 298 16.77 8.48 18.33
CA MET A 298 17.53 8.69 19.57
C MET A 298 17.36 10.10 20.14
N LEU A 299 17.16 11.13 19.31
CA LEU A 299 16.96 12.50 19.78
C LEU A 299 15.65 12.69 20.54
N ASP A 300 14.63 11.89 20.27
CA ASP A 300 13.36 11.92 21.02
C ASP A 300 13.57 11.53 22.49
N ILE A 301 14.54 10.70 22.77
CA ILE A 301 14.90 10.26 24.13
C ILE A 301 15.96 11.16 24.78
N ALA A 302 16.64 11.99 23.99
CA ALA A 302 17.72 12.85 24.48
C ALA A 302 17.35 13.76 25.68
N PRO A 303 16.15 14.38 25.74
CA PRO A 303 15.76 15.20 26.91
C PRO A 303 15.80 14.42 28.24
N PHE A 304 15.42 13.15 28.22
CA PHE A 304 15.46 12.27 29.40
C PHE A 304 16.90 11.89 29.76
N ALA A 305 17.76 11.66 28.76
CA ALA A 305 19.19 11.39 29.00
C ALA A 305 19.94 12.61 29.59
N ILE A 306 19.55 13.85 29.20
CA ILE A 306 20.14 15.10 29.70
C ILE A 306 19.65 15.41 31.12
N SER A 307 18.37 15.14 31.40
CA SER A 307 17.76 15.42 32.71
C SER A 307 18.06 14.38 33.80
N GLY A 308 19.11 13.63 33.69
CA GLY A 308 19.49 12.45 34.46
C GLY A 308 19.10 12.43 35.95
N ARG A 309 19.29 13.54 36.69
CA ARG A 309 18.90 13.64 38.12
C ARG A 309 17.37 13.61 38.30
N LEU A 310 16.64 14.37 37.46
CA LEU A 310 15.16 14.39 37.50
C LEU A 310 14.58 13.06 37.07
N PHE A 311 15.21 12.44 36.11
CA PHE A 311 14.79 11.12 35.61
C PHE A 311 15.03 10.01 36.63
N ALA A 312 16.12 10.12 37.44
CA ALA A 312 16.35 9.23 38.58
C ALA A 312 15.34 9.45 39.73
N LEU A 313 14.92 10.70 39.99
CA LEU A 313 13.85 10.97 40.95
C LEU A 313 12.50 10.38 40.48
N LEU A 314 12.21 10.53 39.20
CA LEU A 314 11.02 9.91 38.61
C LEU A 314 11.04 8.38 38.77
N LYS A 315 12.20 7.75 38.54
CA LYS A 315 12.37 6.30 38.76
C LYS A 315 12.04 5.90 40.18
N ASN A 316 12.59 6.66 41.18
CA ASN A 316 12.30 6.38 42.58
C ASN A 316 10.82 6.53 42.93
N GLN A 317 10.13 7.50 42.30
CA GLN A 317 8.67 7.69 42.44
C GLN A 317 7.91 6.49 41.91
N VAL A 318 8.22 6.06 40.66
CA VAL A 318 7.58 4.90 40.02
C VAL A 318 7.77 3.61 40.84
N ASP A 319 9.00 3.39 41.34
CA ASP A 319 9.30 2.21 42.18
C ASP A 319 8.56 2.26 43.50
N ALA A 320 8.44 3.43 44.12
CA ALA A 320 7.70 3.59 45.36
C ALA A 320 6.20 3.36 45.16
N GLU A 321 5.61 3.88 44.07
CA GLU A 321 4.21 3.66 43.71
C GLU A 321 3.92 2.18 43.39
N LYS A 322 4.83 1.49 42.68
CA LYS A 322 4.74 0.05 42.43
C LYS A 322 4.71 -0.75 43.71
N ASN A 323 5.62 -0.42 44.64
CA ASN A 323 5.71 -1.09 45.96
C ASN A 323 4.43 -0.92 46.76
N ILE A 324 3.87 0.31 46.80
CA ILE A 324 2.60 0.58 47.51
C ILE A 324 1.47 -0.27 46.89
N ARG A 325 1.32 -0.22 45.59
CA ARG A 325 0.24 -0.98 44.88
C ARG A 325 0.39 -2.47 45.11
N THR A 326 1.60 -3.02 45.07
CA THR A 326 1.84 -4.44 45.32
C THR A 326 1.49 -4.80 46.77
N THR A 327 1.82 -3.89 47.73
CA THR A 327 1.51 -4.07 49.16
C THR A 327 -0.01 -3.99 49.39
N GLU A 328 -0.71 -3.02 48.77
CA GLU A 328 -2.17 -2.90 48.83
C GLU A 328 -2.89 -4.12 48.23
N ALA A 329 -2.43 -4.63 47.06
CA ALA A 329 -2.97 -5.82 46.42
C ALA A 329 -2.75 -7.05 47.31
N ASN A 330 -1.59 -7.18 47.96
CA ASN A 330 -1.31 -8.26 48.90
C ASN A 330 -2.17 -8.16 50.17
N CYS A 331 -2.36 -6.94 50.68
CA CYS A 331 -3.24 -6.73 51.87
C CYS A 331 -4.71 -7.05 51.52
N THR A 332 -5.20 -6.66 50.36
CA THR A 332 -6.55 -7.01 49.93
C THR A 332 -6.72 -8.51 49.76
N ALA A 333 -5.78 -9.19 49.10
CA ALA A 333 -5.82 -10.64 48.92
C ALA A 333 -5.78 -11.43 50.26
N ILE A 334 -4.97 -10.94 51.23
CA ILE A 334 -4.87 -11.48 52.56
C ILE A 334 -6.20 -11.26 53.32
N ASN A 335 -6.80 -10.08 53.23
CA ASN A 335 -8.10 -9.78 53.86
C ASN A 335 -9.24 -10.60 53.26
N GLU A 336 -9.27 -10.84 51.96
CA GLU A 336 -10.22 -11.72 51.30
C GLU A 336 -10.03 -13.20 51.73
N ALA A 337 -8.77 -13.64 51.80
CA ALA A 337 -8.46 -14.98 52.31
C ALA A 337 -8.88 -15.15 53.77
N LEU A 338 -8.61 -14.14 54.62
CA LEU A 338 -9.05 -14.14 56.01
C LEU A 338 -10.57 -14.18 56.16
N SER A 339 -11.28 -13.41 55.33
CA SER A 339 -12.74 -13.43 55.30
C SER A 339 -13.28 -14.80 54.87
N SER A 340 -12.66 -15.42 53.88
CA SER A 340 -13.01 -16.77 53.42
C SER A 340 -12.74 -17.81 54.50
N VAL A 341 -11.58 -17.74 55.15
CA VAL A 341 -11.23 -18.64 56.28
C VAL A 341 -12.20 -18.47 57.46
N HIS A 342 -12.53 -17.24 57.83
CA HIS A 342 -13.55 -16.97 58.87
C HIS A 342 -14.91 -17.54 58.51
N MET A 343 -15.32 -17.43 57.27
CA MET A 343 -16.59 -17.97 56.81
C MET A 343 -16.59 -19.51 56.83
N GLN A 344 -15.50 -20.14 56.44
CA GLN A 344 -15.34 -21.60 56.51
C GLN A 344 -15.29 -22.12 57.94
N ILE A 345 -14.59 -21.41 58.82
CA ILE A 345 -14.51 -21.75 60.25
C ILE A 345 -15.89 -21.62 60.92
N LYS A 346 -16.62 -20.53 60.66
CA LYS A 346 -18.00 -20.35 61.15
C LYS A 346 -18.94 -21.47 60.71
N ARG A 347 -18.81 -21.95 59.48
CA ARG A 347 -19.60 -23.11 59.02
C ARG A 347 -19.28 -24.40 59.75
N ARG A 348 -18.01 -24.63 60.09
CA ARG A 348 -17.56 -25.84 60.78
C ARG A 348 -17.76 -25.79 62.33
N PHE A 349 -17.86 -24.55 62.87
CA PHE A 349 -18.14 -24.38 64.33
C PHE A 349 -19.54 -24.93 64.73
N GLY A 350 -20.47 -25.16 63.79
CA GLY A 350 -21.72 -25.80 64.00
C GLY A 350 -21.59 -27.28 64.53
N ASP A 351 -20.47 -27.91 64.07
CA ASP A 351 -20.20 -29.33 64.35
C ASP A 351 -19.37 -29.60 65.64
N LEU A 352 -18.77 -28.49 66.18
CA LEU A 352 -17.89 -28.57 67.36
C LEU A 352 -18.58 -27.95 68.56
N ARG A 353 -18.65 -28.71 69.66
CA ARG A 353 -19.21 -28.26 70.98
C ARG A 353 -18.21 -27.32 71.69
N LEU A 354 -18.01 -26.15 71.19
CA LEU A 354 -17.12 -25.13 71.79
C LEU A 354 -17.96 -24.06 72.50
N SER A 355 -17.47 -23.58 73.67
CA SER A 355 -18.09 -22.47 74.38
C SER A 355 -17.86 -21.16 73.67
N ASP A 356 -18.70 -20.13 73.85
CA ASP A 356 -18.60 -18.86 73.19
C ASP A 356 -17.26 -18.10 73.46
N SER A 357 -16.70 -18.33 74.66
CA SER A 357 -15.38 -17.79 75.00
C SER A 357 -14.24 -18.45 74.22
N GLN A 358 -14.30 -19.73 73.99
CA GLN A 358 -13.33 -20.47 73.19
C GLN A 358 -13.45 -20.15 71.72
N ARG A 359 -14.63 -19.87 71.19
CA ARG A 359 -14.84 -19.39 69.81
C ARG A 359 -14.20 -18.04 69.59
N LYS A 360 -14.43 -17.06 70.49
CA LYS A 360 -13.82 -15.74 70.41
C LYS A 360 -12.31 -15.78 70.52
N MET A 361 -11.77 -16.64 71.38
CA MET A 361 -10.33 -16.78 71.54
C MET A 361 -9.66 -17.35 70.28
N LEU A 362 -10.32 -18.31 69.62
CA LEU A 362 -9.84 -18.90 68.36
C LEU A 362 -9.93 -17.92 67.20
N GLU A 363 -10.98 -17.13 67.13
CA GLU A 363 -11.09 -16.03 66.13
C GLU A 363 -10.01 -14.98 66.35
N CYS A 364 -9.69 -14.64 67.59
CA CYS A 364 -8.60 -13.70 67.91
C CYS A 364 -7.24 -14.25 67.49
N VAL A 365 -6.94 -15.51 67.87
CA VAL A 365 -5.65 -16.16 67.51
C VAL A 365 -5.46 -16.27 66.00
N ILE A 366 -6.52 -16.54 65.27
CA ILE A 366 -6.46 -16.59 63.80
C ILE A 366 -6.22 -15.19 63.23
N SER A 367 -6.92 -14.17 63.71
CA SER A 367 -6.72 -12.79 63.28
C SER A 367 -5.30 -12.29 63.61
N ASP A 368 -4.78 -12.61 64.79
CA ASP A 368 -3.43 -12.24 65.23
C ASP A 368 -2.35 -12.97 64.39
N ALA A 369 -2.60 -14.26 64.06
CA ALA A 369 -1.69 -15.02 63.20
C ALA A 369 -1.64 -14.46 61.73
N PHE A 370 -2.75 -14.00 61.24
CA PHE A 370 -2.75 -13.33 59.90
C PHE A 370 -2.15 -11.94 60.00
N ALA A 371 -2.46 -11.17 61.02
CA ALA A 371 -1.89 -9.82 61.24
C ALA A 371 -0.35 -9.84 61.36
N SER A 372 0.21 -10.86 62.02
CA SER A 372 1.65 -11.03 62.15
C SER A 372 2.37 -11.46 60.85
N ASN A 373 1.63 -11.93 59.87
CA ASN A 373 2.17 -12.27 58.55
C ASN A 373 1.94 -11.15 57.49
N ILE A 374 1.26 -10.07 57.84
CA ILE A 374 1.22 -8.86 57.01
C ILE A 374 2.57 -8.18 57.16
N VAL A 375 3.41 -8.32 56.16
CA VAL A 375 4.68 -7.61 56.08
C VAL A 375 4.37 -6.12 55.92
N GLU A 376 4.59 -5.33 56.97
CA GLU A 376 4.60 -3.88 56.87
C GLU A 376 5.64 -3.48 55.82
N PRO A 377 5.34 -2.48 54.98
CA PRO A 377 6.29 -2.03 53.99
C PRO A 377 7.59 -1.59 54.66
N GLN A 378 8.64 -2.45 54.61
CA GLN A 378 10.00 -2.08 55.02
C GLN A 378 10.58 -1.11 53.99
N GLY A 379 10.33 0.15 54.19
CA GLY A 379 10.95 1.24 53.43
C GLY A 379 10.53 2.57 54.05
N ASP A 380 11.47 3.46 54.33
CA ASP A 380 11.22 4.84 54.78
C ASP A 380 10.42 5.62 53.69
N LEU A 381 9.13 5.33 53.63
CA LEU A 381 8.22 6.16 52.81
C LEU A 381 7.92 7.44 53.63
N PRO A 382 8.02 8.61 53.02
CA PRO A 382 7.67 9.87 53.69
C PRO A 382 6.21 9.81 54.12
N VAL A 383 5.93 10.29 55.36
CA VAL A 383 4.61 10.29 56.01
C VAL A 383 3.47 10.91 55.17
N ASN A 384 3.79 11.56 54.05
CA ASN A 384 2.86 12.18 53.08
C ASN A 384 3.17 11.75 51.64
N PHE A 385 3.50 10.47 51.36
CA PHE A 385 3.70 10.03 49.98
C PHE A 385 2.40 10.14 49.18
N LYS A 386 2.45 10.82 48.06
CA LYS A 386 1.32 11.00 47.16
C LYS A 386 1.55 10.23 45.86
N VAL A 387 0.63 9.38 45.51
CA VAL A 387 0.60 8.74 44.19
C VAL A 387 0.36 9.82 43.15
N LEU A 388 1.29 9.98 42.21
CA LEU A 388 1.27 11.02 41.18
C LEU A 388 1.04 10.46 39.77
N LEU A 389 1.51 9.24 39.49
CA LEU A 389 1.58 8.70 38.13
C LEU A 389 0.60 7.53 37.90
N ASP A 390 0.42 6.71 38.95
CA ASP A 390 -0.50 5.54 38.92
C ASP A 390 -0.32 4.61 37.70
N TYR A 391 0.94 4.29 37.39
CA TYR A 391 1.29 3.45 36.24
C TYR A 391 0.85 2.01 36.45
N THR A 392 0.29 1.38 35.42
CA THR A 392 0.03 -0.06 35.37
C THR A 392 1.35 -0.85 35.39
N ASP A 393 1.27 -2.17 35.62
CA ASP A 393 2.47 -3.03 35.63
C ASP A 393 3.19 -3.05 34.27
N ASN A 394 2.43 -2.98 33.16
CA ASN A 394 3.01 -2.88 31.83
C ASN A 394 3.73 -1.55 31.62
N GLU A 395 3.09 -0.44 31.97
CA GLU A 395 3.71 0.90 31.86
C GLU A 395 4.95 1.04 32.76
N THR A 396 4.90 0.42 33.95
CA THR A 396 6.05 0.38 34.86
C THR A 396 7.22 -0.41 34.26
N ASN A 397 6.96 -1.54 33.61
CA ASN A 397 7.99 -2.34 32.96
C ASN A 397 8.56 -1.63 31.71
N GLU A 398 7.72 -0.97 30.93
CA GLU A 398 8.14 -0.15 29.79
C GLU A 398 9.02 1.03 30.27
N PHE A 399 8.60 1.71 31.32
CA PHE A 399 9.40 2.78 31.92
C PHE A 399 10.75 2.27 32.46
N GLN A 400 10.77 1.10 33.11
CA GLN A 400 12.00 0.48 33.58
C GLN A 400 12.95 0.16 32.43
N ALA A 401 12.44 -0.44 31.35
CA ALA A 401 13.23 -0.74 30.16
C ALA A 401 13.81 0.53 29.52
N LEU A 402 13.02 1.60 29.46
CA LEU A 402 13.46 2.90 28.97
C LEU A 402 14.55 3.51 29.87
N TYR A 403 14.36 3.44 31.19
CA TYR A 403 15.34 3.96 32.17
C TYR A 403 16.69 3.24 32.05
N ASP A 404 16.67 1.91 31.97
CA ASP A 404 17.88 1.10 31.88
C ASP A 404 18.60 1.33 30.54
N ASN A 405 17.84 1.48 29.45
CA ASN A 405 18.40 1.83 28.14
C ASN A 405 19.10 3.19 28.19
N ILE A 406 18.45 4.21 28.72
CA ILE A 406 19.03 5.55 28.82
C ILE A 406 20.30 5.55 29.70
N ARG A 407 20.28 4.83 30.82
CA ARG A 407 21.37 4.80 31.78
C ARG A 407 22.61 4.06 31.31
N TYR A 408 22.41 2.91 30.63
CA TYR A 408 23.52 1.98 30.34
C TYR A 408 23.92 1.97 28.85
N SER A 409 22.97 2.14 27.93
CA SER A 409 23.22 1.91 26.48
C SER A 409 23.28 3.21 25.67
N TYR A 410 22.45 4.17 25.99
CA TYR A 410 22.20 5.37 25.17
C TYR A 410 23.50 6.12 24.79
N SER A 411 24.36 6.45 25.77
CA SER A 411 25.59 7.24 25.52
C SER A 411 26.55 6.50 24.56
N THR A 412 26.65 5.19 24.69
CA THR A 412 27.55 4.37 23.86
C THR A 412 27.03 4.29 22.44
N ILE A 413 25.75 3.98 22.28
CA ILE A 413 25.11 3.87 20.96
C ILE A 413 25.11 5.22 20.25
N PHE A 414 24.82 6.31 20.98
CA PHE A 414 24.83 7.66 20.40
C PHE A 414 26.22 8.06 19.88
N LYS A 415 27.28 7.81 20.68
CA LYS A 415 28.66 8.09 20.25
C LYS A 415 29.07 7.26 19.04
N GLN A 416 28.67 5.99 19.02
CA GLN A 416 28.94 5.10 17.87
C GLN A 416 28.23 5.60 16.61
N LEU A 417 26.94 5.92 16.72
CA LEU A 417 26.13 6.41 15.62
C LEU A 417 26.68 7.72 15.03
N VAL A 418 27.04 8.68 15.89
CA VAL A 418 27.66 9.96 15.44
C VAL A 418 28.99 9.70 14.73
N LYS A 419 29.79 8.74 15.21
CA LYS A 419 31.05 8.35 14.55
C LYS A 419 30.78 7.73 13.18
N GLU A 420 29.79 6.87 13.07
CA GLU A 420 29.40 6.24 11.79
C GLU A 420 28.88 7.28 10.79
N ILE A 421 28.05 8.24 11.22
CA ILE A 421 27.57 9.35 10.37
C ILE A 421 28.76 10.17 9.85
N LYS A 422 29.71 10.54 10.72
CA LYS A 422 30.91 11.29 10.29
C LYS A 422 31.75 10.50 9.29
N ASN A 423 31.97 9.23 9.52
CA ASN A 423 32.72 8.39 8.61
C ASN A 423 32.01 8.26 7.25
N ASN A 424 30.69 8.03 7.28
CA ASN A 424 29.92 7.94 6.05
C ASN A 424 29.94 9.26 5.25
N ALA A 425 29.84 10.40 5.92
CA ALA A 425 29.95 11.72 5.29
C ALA A 425 31.32 11.94 4.60
N ILE A 426 32.41 11.49 5.22
CA ILE A 426 33.73 11.55 4.63
C ILE A 426 33.82 10.67 3.37
N PHE A 427 33.28 9.45 3.41
CA PHE A 427 33.25 8.55 2.25
C PHE A 427 32.37 9.12 1.12
N LEU A 428 31.22 9.68 1.44
CA LEU A 428 30.35 10.38 0.49
C LEU A 428 31.09 11.50 -0.23
N ALA A 429 31.72 12.42 0.54
CA ALA A 429 32.47 13.54 0.00
C ALA A 429 33.64 13.08 -0.90
N LYS A 430 34.33 12.00 -0.49
CA LYS A 430 35.45 11.44 -1.28
C LYS A 430 34.96 10.80 -2.58
N THR A 431 33.86 10.08 -2.53
CA THR A 431 33.25 9.45 -3.72
C THR A 431 32.71 10.50 -4.69
N GLN A 432 32.03 11.52 -4.18
CA GLN A 432 31.57 12.66 -4.96
C GLN A 432 32.73 13.42 -5.64
N LYS A 433 33.83 13.68 -4.92
CA LYS A 433 35.02 14.29 -5.50
C LYS A 433 35.65 13.47 -6.60
N LYS A 434 35.67 12.13 -6.45
CA LYS A 434 36.18 11.24 -7.50
C LYS A 434 35.30 11.26 -8.75
N ILE A 435 33.98 11.26 -8.58
CA ILE A 435 33.03 11.40 -9.68
C ILE A 435 33.18 12.75 -10.36
N ALA A 436 33.25 13.85 -9.60
CA ALA A 436 33.43 15.20 -10.13
C ALA A 436 34.79 15.38 -10.84
N ALA A 437 35.85 14.78 -10.32
CA ALA A 437 37.17 14.82 -10.97
C ALA A 437 37.20 14.04 -12.28
N ALA A 438 36.41 12.98 -12.40
CA ALA A 438 36.22 12.22 -13.64
C ALA A 438 35.43 13.00 -14.72
N GLU A 439 34.72 14.03 -14.32
CA GLU A 439 33.88 14.88 -15.18
C GLU A 439 34.58 16.15 -15.63
N TYR A 440 35.85 16.34 -15.27
CA TYR A 440 36.57 17.60 -15.53
C TYR A 440 37.55 17.49 -16.71
N ASP A 441 37.10 17.75 -17.94
CA ASP A 441 37.97 18.06 -19.07
C ASP A 441 37.37 19.19 -19.90
N ASP A 442 38.16 20.25 -20.11
CA ASP A 442 37.67 21.63 -20.36
C ASP A 442 37.73 22.07 -21.84
N GLY A 443 37.58 21.16 -22.80
CA GLY A 443 37.87 21.48 -24.21
C GLY A 443 36.71 21.68 -25.19
N ASN A 444 35.48 21.28 -24.88
CA ASN A 444 34.40 21.21 -25.87
C ASN A 444 33.16 22.04 -25.49
N ALA A 445 32.68 22.92 -26.39
CA ALA A 445 31.54 23.80 -26.18
C ALA A 445 30.24 23.02 -25.90
N ASP A 446 30.07 21.83 -26.50
CA ASP A 446 28.91 20.95 -26.31
C ASP A 446 28.90 20.34 -24.91
N ILE A 447 30.06 19.97 -24.40
CA ILE A 447 30.21 19.44 -23.02
C ILE A 447 29.83 20.51 -21.99
N LYS A 448 30.22 21.77 -22.25
CA LYS A 448 29.87 22.90 -21.39
C LYS A 448 28.36 23.16 -21.37
N ALA A 449 27.69 23.07 -22.54
CA ALA A 449 26.24 23.20 -22.64
C ALA A 449 25.50 22.08 -21.87
N ILE A 450 25.95 20.83 -21.97
CA ILE A 450 25.38 19.70 -21.23
C ILE A 450 25.59 19.85 -19.72
N ARG A 451 26.76 20.37 -19.30
CA ARG A 451 27.03 20.65 -17.87
C ARG A 451 26.13 21.75 -17.31
N THR A 452 25.92 22.85 -18.04
CA THR A 452 25.01 23.90 -17.57
C THR A 452 23.60 23.42 -17.48
N HIS A 453 23.11 22.67 -18.46
CA HIS A 453 21.78 22.08 -18.45
C HIS A 453 21.60 21.06 -17.29
N LYS A 454 22.62 20.21 -17.06
CA LYS A 454 22.61 19.30 -15.92
C LYS A 454 22.57 20.04 -14.59
N ALA A 455 23.33 21.12 -14.44
CA ALA A 455 23.33 21.93 -13.20
C ALA A 455 21.96 22.58 -12.95
N GLU A 456 21.27 23.03 -14.01
CA GLU A 456 19.91 23.58 -13.93
C GLU A 456 18.91 22.50 -13.46
N ILE A 457 19.00 21.28 -14.02
CA ILE A 457 18.15 20.16 -13.63
C ILE A 457 18.42 19.72 -12.18
N ASP A 458 19.68 19.65 -11.78
CA ASP A 458 20.05 19.30 -10.40
C ASP A 458 19.55 20.37 -9.39
N ASP A 459 19.54 21.67 -9.76
CA ASP A 459 18.95 22.73 -8.93
C ASP A 459 17.42 22.61 -8.87
N MET A 460 16.76 22.30 -9.98
CA MET A 460 15.32 22.00 -10.01
C MET A 460 14.98 20.81 -9.14
N LEU A 461 15.75 19.72 -9.20
CA LEU A 461 15.61 18.56 -8.35
C LEU A 461 15.69 18.92 -6.87
N ASN A 462 16.70 19.71 -6.47
CA ASN A 462 16.87 20.13 -5.09
C ASN A 462 15.67 20.96 -4.60
N ARG A 463 15.13 21.84 -5.44
CA ARG A 463 13.94 22.66 -5.11
C ARG A 463 12.69 21.78 -4.96
N LEU A 464 12.47 20.85 -5.88
CA LEU A 464 11.33 19.94 -5.83
C LEU A 464 11.41 18.98 -4.63
N GLU A 465 12.60 18.46 -4.33
CA GLU A 465 12.81 17.62 -3.14
C GLU A 465 12.59 18.40 -1.82
N ALA A 466 12.96 19.66 -1.77
CA ALA A 466 12.67 20.53 -0.63
C ALA A 466 11.17 20.75 -0.48
N LYS A 467 10.45 21.00 -1.59
CA LYS A 467 9.00 21.19 -1.60
C LYS A 467 8.25 19.91 -1.21
N SER A 468 8.67 18.75 -1.69
CA SER A 468 8.10 17.44 -1.32
C SER A 468 8.26 17.17 0.19
N ARG A 469 9.43 17.48 0.77
CA ARG A 469 9.65 17.40 2.23
C ARG A 469 8.75 18.34 3.01
N GLN A 470 8.62 19.59 2.58
CA GLN A 470 7.74 20.57 3.22
C GLN A 470 6.28 20.10 3.21
N LEU A 471 5.80 19.57 2.08
CA LEU A 471 4.45 19.00 2.00
C LEU A 471 4.28 17.79 2.92
N SER A 472 5.30 16.95 3.05
CA SER A 472 5.27 15.79 3.96
C SER A 472 5.16 16.23 5.44
N GLU A 473 5.87 17.30 5.82
CA GLU A 473 5.76 17.88 7.16
C GLU A 473 4.37 18.50 7.39
N GLN A 474 3.83 19.21 6.40
CA GLN A 474 2.47 19.76 6.47
C GLN A 474 1.41 18.67 6.61
N ILE A 475 1.51 17.59 5.84
CA ILE A 475 0.62 16.43 5.96
C ILE A 475 0.74 15.81 7.36
N GLY A 476 1.94 15.71 7.90
CA GLY A 476 2.18 15.21 9.26
C GLY A 476 1.52 16.07 10.35
N THR A 477 1.58 17.40 10.22
CA THR A 477 0.90 18.31 11.16
C THR A 477 -0.61 18.25 11.02
N LEU A 478 -1.13 18.26 9.78
CA LEU A 478 -2.57 18.14 9.52
C LEU A 478 -3.15 16.82 10.05
N ASN A 479 -2.41 15.72 9.96
CA ASN A 479 -2.84 14.44 10.52
C ASN A 479 -2.91 14.46 12.06
N LYS A 480 -1.99 15.15 12.74
CA LYS A 480 -2.05 15.35 14.19
C LYS A 480 -3.28 16.20 14.57
N ASP A 481 -3.53 17.29 13.86
CA ASP A 481 -4.69 18.12 14.08
C ASP A 481 -5.99 17.34 13.83
N LEU A 482 -6.05 16.55 12.77
CA LEU A 482 -7.17 15.66 12.47
C LEU A 482 -7.47 14.71 13.63
N ALA A 483 -6.46 14.09 14.20
CA ALA A 483 -6.62 13.19 15.34
C ALA A 483 -7.19 13.92 16.57
N VAL A 484 -6.73 15.15 16.85
CA VAL A 484 -7.24 15.98 17.94
C VAL A 484 -8.70 16.35 17.71
N PHE A 485 -9.06 16.83 16.51
CA PHE A 485 -10.44 17.20 16.20
C PHE A 485 -11.39 15.99 16.19
N LYS A 486 -10.96 14.83 15.69
CA LYS A 486 -11.75 13.59 15.77
C LYS A 486 -11.97 13.15 17.21
N LYS A 487 -10.99 13.31 18.08
CA LYS A 487 -11.14 13.02 19.51
C LYS A 487 -12.15 13.98 20.16
N GLN A 488 -12.02 15.28 19.91
CA GLN A 488 -12.97 16.29 20.44
C GLN A 488 -14.39 16.04 19.90
N LEU A 489 -14.55 15.70 18.62
CA LEU A 489 -15.81 15.35 18.02
C LEU A 489 -16.44 14.13 18.72
N SER A 490 -15.64 13.10 18.98
CA SER A 490 -16.08 11.91 19.72
C SER A 490 -16.54 12.25 21.15
N GLU A 491 -15.80 13.10 21.86
CA GLU A 491 -16.15 13.54 23.23
C GLU A 491 -17.46 14.34 23.25
N VAL A 492 -17.59 15.33 22.38
CA VAL A 492 -18.84 16.12 22.27
C VAL A 492 -20.02 15.23 21.92
N THR A 493 -19.80 14.26 21.04
CA THR A 493 -20.84 13.32 20.61
C THR A 493 -21.36 12.42 21.74
N LYS A 494 -20.49 12.05 22.70
CA LYS A 494 -20.88 11.23 23.87
C LYS A 494 -21.85 11.95 24.82
N TYR A 495 -21.76 13.27 24.92
CA TYR A 495 -22.57 14.05 25.87
C TYR A 495 -23.90 14.56 25.30
N ILE A 496 -24.18 14.34 24.01
CA ILE A 496 -25.45 14.77 23.40
C ILE A 496 -26.57 13.79 23.78
N ARG A 497 -27.61 14.30 24.45
CA ARG A 497 -28.85 13.54 24.73
C ARG A 497 -29.63 13.41 23.42
N VAL A 498 -29.85 12.19 22.99
CA VAL A 498 -30.60 11.86 21.76
C VAL A 498 -32.09 11.71 22.08
N ASP A 499 -32.98 12.24 21.23
CA ASP A 499 -34.42 12.08 21.35
C ASP A 499 -34.85 10.61 21.24
N LYS A 500 -36.02 10.26 21.83
CA LYS A 500 -36.48 8.89 21.95
C LYS A 500 -36.47 8.10 20.62
N SER A 501 -36.90 8.72 19.53
CA SER A 501 -37.00 8.05 18.23
C SER A 501 -35.61 7.81 17.57
N ASP A 502 -34.68 8.73 17.75
CA ASP A 502 -33.32 8.62 17.19
C ASP A 502 -32.40 7.83 18.13
N LYS A 503 -32.78 7.70 19.43
CA LYS A 503 -32.04 6.92 20.42
C LYS A 503 -32.02 5.41 20.09
N GLU A 504 -33.15 4.87 19.67
CA GLU A 504 -33.23 3.47 19.25
C GLU A 504 -32.34 3.21 18.02
N LYS A 505 -32.37 4.12 17.04
CA LYS A 505 -31.50 4.04 15.83
C LYS A 505 -30.03 4.20 16.19
N ASP A 506 -29.67 5.12 17.10
CA ASP A 506 -28.29 5.31 17.56
C ASP A 506 -27.76 4.05 18.29
N VAL A 507 -28.60 3.41 19.16
CA VAL A 507 -28.24 2.18 19.85
C VAL A 507 -28.06 1.01 18.87
N ILE A 508 -28.95 0.90 17.88
CA ILE A 508 -28.82 -0.16 16.86
C ILE A 508 -27.54 0.07 16.03
N ALA A 509 -27.28 1.30 15.61
CA ALA A 509 -26.06 1.63 14.86
C ALA A 509 -24.80 1.40 15.68
N GLU A 510 -24.79 1.71 16.99
CA GLU A 510 -23.68 1.43 17.90
C GLU A 510 -23.41 -0.07 18.02
N ARG A 511 -24.48 -0.86 18.19
CA ARG A 511 -24.36 -2.31 18.25
C ARG A 511 -23.79 -2.87 16.93
N LEU A 512 -24.31 -2.42 15.77
CA LEU A 512 -23.81 -2.83 14.46
C LEU A 512 -22.34 -2.46 14.25
N ILE A 513 -21.91 -1.25 14.67
CA ILE A 513 -20.51 -0.82 14.61
C ILE A 513 -19.62 -1.72 15.47
N SER A 514 -20.08 -2.08 16.69
CA SER A 514 -19.35 -2.98 17.59
C SER A 514 -19.23 -4.38 16.99
N GLU A 515 -20.32 -4.92 16.47
CA GLU A 515 -20.35 -6.24 15.81
C GLU A 515 -19.46 -6.23 14.53
N LEU A 516 -19.56 -5.18 13.71
CA LEU A 516 -18.69 -5.01 12.55
C LEU A 516 -17.22 -4.86 12.93
N THR A 517 -16.91 -4.21 14.04
CA THR A 517 -15.51 -4.06 14.50
C THR A 517 -14.92 -5.42 14.89
N THR A 518 -15.70 -6.22 15.63
CA THR A 518 -15.29 -7.60 15.99
C THR A 518 -15.17 -8.48 14.76
N PHE A 519 -16.15 -8.42 13.86
CA PHE A 519 -16.15 -9.15 12.59
C PHE A 519 -14.92 -8.77 11.72
N LEU A 520 -14.61 -7.48 11.59
CA LEU A 520 -13.44 -7.01 10.85
C LEU A 520 -12.13 -7.55 11.42
N LEU A 521 -12.01 -7.60 12.75
CA LEU A 521 -10.83 -8.16 13.41
C LEU A 521 -10.68 -9.66 13.09
N GLU A 522 -11.76 -10.42 13.20
CA GLU A 522 -11.76 -11.84 12.86
C GLU A 522 -11.49 -12.07 11.37
N LEU A 523 -12.13 -11.28 10.50
CA LEU A 523 -11.96 -11.37 9.07
C LEU A 523 -10.50 -11.07 8.67
N ARG A 524 -9.92 -10.00 9.20
CA ARG A 524 -8.50 -9.66 9.00
C ARG A 524 -7.59 -10.81 9.42
N THR A 525 -7.85 -11.41 10.58
CA THR A 525 -7.04 -12.53 11.09
C THR A 525 -7.15 -13.76 10.19
N LYS A 526 -8.39 -14.15 9.83
CA LYS A 526 -8.63 -15.31 8.95
C LYS A 526 -8.04 -15.11 7.55
N ARG A 527 -8.26 -13.93 6.95
CA ARG A 527 -7.77 -13.61 5.63
C ARG A 527 -6.24 -13.50 5.59
N ARG A 528 -5.63 -12.92 6.63
CA ARG A 528 -4.19 -12.91 6.79
C ARG A 528 -3.61 -14.32 6.78
N PHE A 529 -4.14 -15.20 7.61
CA PHE A 529 -3.69 -16.60 7.69
C PHE A 529 -3.88 -17.34 6.36
N SER A 530 -5.04 -17.17 5.70
CA SER A 530 -5.29 -17.72 4.37
C SER A 530 -4.27 -17.25 3.34
N LEU A 531 -3.96 -15.96 3.32
CA LEU A 531 -3.00 -15.37 2.41
C LEU A 531 -1.57 -15.86 2.68
N GLU A 532 -1.16 -15.94 3.96
CA GLU A 532 0.14 -16.51 4.36
C GLU A 532 0.31 -17.94 3.82
N GLN A 533 -0.72 -18.78 3.97
CA GLN A 533 -0.71 -20.17 3.47
C GLN A 533 -0.66 -20.23 1.94
N LYS A 534 -1.39 -19.37 1.24
CA LYS A 534 -1.37 -19.33 -0.22
C LYS A 534 -0.04 -18.82 -0.77
N ILE A 535 0.58 -17.85 -0.11
CA ILE A 535 1.90 -17.34 -0.51
C ILE A 535 2.94 -18.45 -0.35
N ILE A 536 3.00 -19.13 0.79
CA ILE A 536 3.97 -20.19 0.99
C ILE A 536 3.77 -21.36 0.01
N ALA A 537 2.53 -21.78 -0.20
CA ALA A 537 2.20 -22.81 -1.17
C ALA A 537 2.61 -22.43 -2.61
N SER A 538 2.46 -21.15 -2.96
CA SER A 538 2.89 -20.63 -4.26
C SER A 538 4.42 -20.56 -4.37
N ILE A 539 5.12 -20.19 -3.29
CA ILE A 539 6.58 -20.22 -3.23
C ILE A 539 7.11 -21.65 -3.40
N ASP A 540 6.57 -22.61 -2.67
CA ASP A 540 6.95 -24.03 -2.75
C ASP A 540 6.72 -24.61 -4.15
N MET A 541 5.67 -24.16 -4.82
CA MET A 541 5.35 -24.57 -6.18
C MET A 541 6.34 -24.02 -7.20
N LEU A 542 6.83 -22.80 -7.02
CA LEU A 542 7.65 -22.07 -8.00
C LEU A 542 9.15 -22.20 -7.75
N MET A 543 9.58 -22.22 -6.50
CA MET A 543 11.00 -22.25 -6.11
C MET A 543 11.50 -23.68 -5.89
N HIS A 544 12.73 -23.96 -6.32
CA HIS A 544 13.37 -25.27 -6.11
C HIS A 544 13.99 -25.45 -4.73
N LYS A 545 14.31 -24.32 -4.06
CA LYS A 545 14.93 -24.35 -2.74
C LYS A 545 13.85 -24.33 -1.67
N ALA A 546 13.10 -25.41 -1.54
CA ALA A 546 12.04 -25.56 -0.53
C ALA A 546 12.50 -25.34 0.93
N ASP A 547 13.81 -25.42 1.19
CA ASP A 547 14.40 -25.28 2.52
C ASP A 547 14.81 -23.85 2.89
N PHE A 548 14.77 -22.90 1.95
CA PHE A 548 15.24 -21.53 2.21
C PHE A 548 14.17 -20.66 2.86
N ILE A 549 12.91 -20.74 2.39
CA ILE A 549 11.79 -20.02 2.96
C ILE A 549 10.86 -21.04 3.62
N HIS A 550 10.74 -21.02 4.93
CA HIS A 550 9.94 -21.97 5.68
C HIS A 550 8.53 -21.50 5.95
N SER A 551 8.36 -20.21 6.21
CA SER A 551 7.04 -19.60 6.45
C SER A 551 7.01 -18.14 6.04
N VAL A 552 5.80 -17.63 5.90
CA VAL A 552 5.52 -16.24 5.58
C VAL A 552 4.68 -15.66 6.69
N ARG A 553 5.06 -14.48 7.15
CA ARG A 553 4.29 -13.72 8.14
C ARG A 553 3.86 -12.39 7.54
N ILE A 554 2.59 -12.07 7.68
CA ILE A 554 2.03 -10.78 7.28
C ILE A 554 1.82 -9.97 8.55
N ASP A 555 2.51 -8.85 8.67
CA ASP A 555 2.33 -7.89 9.75
C ASP A 555 1.46 -6.71 9.28
N LEU A 556 0.54 -6.31 10.15
CA LEU A 556 -0.42 -5.24 9.90
C LEU A 556 -0.17 -4.15 10.94
N GLN A 557 0.75 -3.24 10.66
CA GLN A 557 1.02 -2.10 11.53
C GLN A 557 0.56 -0.79 10.88
N ASN A 558 -0.28 -0.03 11.57
CA ASN A 558 -0.72 1.31 11.17
C ASN A 558 -1.26 1.39 9.72
N ASP A 559 -2.11 0.43 9.32
CA ASP A 559 -2.66 0.28 7.97
C ASP A 559 -1.58 0.01 6.88
N ILE A 560 -0.38 -0.37 7.26
CA ILE A 560 0.68 -0.82 6.37
C ILE A 560 0.82 -2.34 6.49
N ILE A 561 0.78 -3.02 5.35
CA ILE A 561 0.99 -4.47 5.27
C ILE A 561 2.46 -4.72 4.93
N GLU A 562 3.14 -5.46 5.79
CA GLU A 562 4.48 -5.98 5.54
C GLU A 562 4.44 -7.50 5.44
N ILE A 563 5.02 -8.04 4.37
CA ILE A 563 5.15 -9.48 4.16
C ILE A 563 6.60 -9.84 4.49
N GLU A 564 6.79 -10.63 5.52
CA GLU A 564 8.10 -11.11 5.97
C GLU A 564 8.27 -12.58 5.60
N LEU A 565 9.46 -12.93 5.13
CA LEU A 565 9.87 -14.29 4.85
C LEU A 565 10.66 -14.80 6.05
N LEU A 566 10.36 -15.99 6.52
CA LEU A 566 11.00 -16.58 7.69
C LEU A 566 11.71 -17.90 7.28
N ASP A 567 12.89 -18.12 7.84
CA ASP A 567 13.62 -19.36 7.72
C ASP A 567 13.13 -20.44 8.71
N LYS A 568 13.78 -21.60 8.73
CA LYS A 568 13.46 -22.71 9.67
C LYS A 568 13.68 -22.34 11.13
N ALA A 569 14.54 -21.35 11.42
CA ALA A 569 14.80 -20.86 12.77
C ALA A 569 13.80 -19.78 13.21
N GLY A 570 12.93 -19.33 12.28
CA GLY A 570 11.97 -18.23 12.52
C GLY A 570 12.60 -16.84 12.38
N GLU A 571 13.80 -16.75 11.80
CA GLU A 571 14.46 -15.46 11.56
C GLU A 571 14.02 -14.85 10.23
N ILE A 572 13.97 -13.51 10.18
CA ILE A 572 13.53 -12.79 8.99
C ILE A 572 14.62 -12.85 7.91
N ILE A 573 14.23 -13.36 6.74
CA ILE A 573 15.06 -13.36 5.55
C ILE A 573 14.96 -11.99 4.88
N SER A 574 16.10 -11.28 4.77
CA SER A 574 16.13 -10.02 4.01
C SER A 574 15.87 -10.30 2.53
N LYS A 575 14.87 -9.61 1.97
CA LYS A 575 14.51 -9.69 0.55
C LYS A 575 15.64 -9.27 -0.39
N GLU A 576 16.57 -8.43 0.10
CA GLU A 576 17.76 -7.99 -0.63
C GLU A 576 18.79 -9.11 -0.83
N LYS A 577 18.72 -10.17 -0.03
CA LYS A 577 19.59 -11.36 -0.19
C LYS A 577 19.11 -12.32 -1.27
N LEU A 578 17.88 -12.16 -1.76
CA LEU A 578 17.35 -12.92 -2.87
C LEU A 578 18.00 -12.48 -4.18
N SER A 579 18.36 -13.43 -5.03
CA SER A 579 18.74 -13.14 -6.42
C SER A 579 17.58 -12.49 -7.19
N LYS A 580 17.87 -11.80 -8.29
CA LYS A 580 16.83 -11.16 -9.09
C LYS A 580 15.75 -12.14 -9.60
N GLY A 581 16.14 -13.35 -9.96
CA GLY A 581 15.22 -14.42 -10.33
C GLY A 581 14.33 -14.86 -9.15
N GLU A 582 14.92 -15.06 -7.96
CA GLU A 582 14.19 -15.40 -6.76
C GLU A 582 13.22 -14.28 -6.32
N GLN A 583 13.61 -13.00 -6.45
CA GLN A 583 12.74 -11.85 -6.20
C GLN A 583 11.53 -11.84 -7.14
N GLN A 584 11.75 -12.17 -8.41
CA GLN A 584 10.68 -12.26 -9.39
C GLN A 584 9.73 -13.43 -9.10
N LEU A 585 10.27 -14.61 -8.73
CA LEU A 585 9.44 -15.75 -8.32
C LEU A 585 8.62 -15.45 -7.05
N TYR A 586 9.22 -14.79 -6.08
CA TYR A 586 8.54 -14.33 -4.87
C TYR A 586 7.38 -13.36 -5.21
N ALA A 587 7.64 -12.37 -6.05
CA ALA A 587 6.60 -11.44 -6.49
C ALA A 587 5.48 -12.15 -7.27
N THR A 588 5.83 -13.14 -8.11
CA THR A 588 4.87 -13.98 -8.84
C THR A 588 4.03 -14.84 -7.88
N ALA A 589 4.64 -15.39 -6.83
CA ALA A 589 3.94 -16.14 -5.80
C ALA A 589 2.94 -15.28 -5.01
N ILE A 590 3.33 -14.06 -4.65
CA ILE A 590 2.42 -13.09 -4.01
C ILE A 590 1.26 -12.79 -4.93
N LEU A 591 1.51 -12.48 -6.20
CA LEU A 591 0.47 -12.17 -7.17
C LEU A 591 -0.54 -13.31 -7.29
N LYS A 592 -0.06 -14.56 -7.44
CA LYS A 592 -0.93 -15.73 -7.48
C LYS A 592 -1.80 -15.83 -6.24
N ALA A 593 -1.19 -15.71 -5.06
CA ALA A 593 -1.91 -15.78 -3.80
C ALA A 593 -2.98 -14.69 -3.67
N LEU A 594 -2.69 -13.46 -4.16
CA LEU A 594 -3.63 -12.35 -4.16
C LEU A 594 -4.80 -12.59 -5.14
N VAL A 595 -4.51 -13.05 -6.35
CA VAL A 595 -5.56 -13.37 -7.32
C VAL A 595 -6.47 -14.46 -6.77
N GLU A 596 -5.91 -15.52 -6.19
CA GLU A 596 -6.69 -16.60 -5.56
C GLU A 596 -7.48 -16.14 -4.33
N GLU A 597 -6.91 -15.22 -3.51
CA GLU A 597 -7.58 -14.73 -2.31
C GLU A 597 -8.69 -13.73 -2.64
N SER A 598 -8.57 -13.01 -3.75
CA SER A 598 -9.60 -12.07 -4.21
C SER A 598 -10.94 -12.75 -4.48
N GLY A 599 -10.91 -14.03 -4.89
CA GLY A 599 -12.10 -14.76 -5.30
C GLY A 599 -12.79 -14.20 -6.55
N ILE A 600 -12.09 -13.34 -7.31
CA ILE A 600 -12.63 -12.69 -8.50
C ILE A 600 -12.26 -13.54 -9.71
N ASP A 601 -13.27 -14.04 -10.40
CA ASP A 601 -13.13 -14.79 -11.64
C ASP A 601 -12.95 -13.82 -12.82
N PHE A 602 -11.78 -13.21 -12.94
CA PHE A 602 -11.42 -12.34 -14.06
C PHE A 602 -10.18 -12.88 -14.79
N PRO A 603 -10.09 -12.72 -16.12
CA PRO A 603 -8.90 -13.14 -16.87
C PRO A 603 -7.62 -12.45 -16.40
N VAL A 604 -6.52 -13.19 -16.36
CA VAL A 604 -5.19 -12.64 -16.04
C VAL A 604 -4.40 -12.42 -17.32
N PHE A 605 -3.89 -11.21 -17.50
CA PHE A 605 -3.13 -10.77 -18.67
C PHE A 605 -1.67 -10.53 -18.26
N ILE A 606 -0.72 -11.18 -18.95
CA ILE A 606 0.69 -11.21 -18.60
C ILE A 606 1.54 -10.73 -19.77
N ASP A 607 2.13 -9.55 -19.67
CA ASP A 607 3.11 -9.05 -20.63
C ASP A 607 4.52 -9.54 -20.27
N SER A 608 5.34 -9.85 -21.27
CA SER A 608 6.73 -10.31 -21.13
C SER A 608 6.93 -11.47 -20.12
N PRO A 609 6.23 -12.62 -20.33
CA PRO A 609 5.95 -13.59 -19.27
C PRO A 609 7.17 -14.37 -18.72
N LEU A 610 8.27 -14.49 -19.47
CA LEU A 610 9.39 -15.36 -19.13
C LEU A 610 10.76 -14.66 -19.10
N GLN A 611 10.80 -13.33 -19.14
CA GLN A 611 12.06 -12.62 -19.06
C GLN A 611 12.76 -12.85 -17.71
N LYS A 612 14.08 -13.07 -17.78
CA LYS A 612 14.99 -13.22 -16.62
C LYS A 612 14.89 -14.54 -15.83
N PHE A 613 14.09 -15.49 -16.25
CA PHE A 613 14.07 -16.82 -15.64
C PHE A 613 15.11 -17.75 -16.28
N ASP A 614 15.68 -18.64 -15.48
CA ASP A 614 16.42 -19.79 -15.99
C ASP A 614 15.46 -20.87 -16.50
N SER A 615 15.97 -21.88 -17.19
CA SER A 615 15.16 -22.94 -17.80
C SER A 615 14.30 -23.71 -16.81
N ILE A 616 14.75 -23.85 -15.56
CA ILE A 616 14.07 -24.63 -14.53
C ILE A 616 12.90 -23.83 -13.97
N HIS A 617 13.12 -22.55 -13.68
CA HIS A 617 12.08 -21.65 -13.20
C HIS A 617 11.04 -21.36 -14.29
N SER A 618 11.48 -21.16 -15.56
CA SER A 618 10.57 -21.04 -16.71
C SER A 618 9.65 -22.26 -16.83
N HIS A 619 10.20 -23.47 -16.67
CA HIS A 619 9.41 -24.70 -16.70
C HIS A 619 8.32 -24.73 -15.60
N ASN A 620 8.64 -24.34 -14.36
CA ASN A 620 7.65 -24.28 -13.28
C ASN A 620 6.56 -23.25 -13.54
N ILE A 621 6.93 -22.09 -14.06
CA ILE A 621 5.95 -21.05 -14.44
C ILE A 621 5.01 -21.55 -15.52
N ILE A 622 5.54 -22.16 -16.57
CA ILE A 622 4.78 -22.67 -17.70
C ILE A 622 3.83 -23.80 -17.28
N THR A 623 4.35 -24.78 -16.52
CA THR A 623 3.60 -26.00 -16.22
C THR A 623 2.70 -25.89 -15.00
N LYS A 624 3.04 -25.02 -14.04
CA LYS A 624 2.34 -24.94 -12.76
C LYS A 624 1.62 -23.62 -12.54
N PHE A 625 2.26 -22.47 -12.87
CA PHE A 625 1.69 -21.16 -12.56
C PHE A 625 0.60 -20.77 -13.58
N TYR A 626 0.92 -20.73 -14.88
CA TYR A 626 -0.07 -20.29 -15.88
C TYR A 626 -1.36 -21.10 -15.87
N PRO A 627 -1.34 -22.45 -15.76
CA PRO A 627 -2.58 -23.21 -15.71
C PRO A 627 -3.40 -23.02 -14.44
N SER A 628 -2.82 -22.45 -13.38
CA SER A 628 -3.43 -22.41 -12.04
C SER A 628 -3.75 -21.02 -11.51
N VAL A 629 -3.26 -19.93 -12.14
CA VAL A 629 -3.42 -18.57 -11.60
C VAL A 629 -4.84 -18.02 -11.81
N SER A 630 -5.52 -18.40 -12.89
CA SER A 630 -6.91 -18.02 -13.20
C SER A 630 -7.53 -19.03 -14.16
N LYS A 631 -8.86 -19.02 -14.27
CA LYS A 631 -9.59 -19.82 -15.25
C LYS A 631 -9.23 -19.48 -16.70
N GLN A 632 -8.87 -18.22 -16.96
CA GLN A 632 -8.40 -17.74 -18.25
C GLN A 632 -7.14 -16.92 -18.07
N VAL A 633 -6.08 -17.31 -18.78
CA VAL A 633 -4.78 -16.61 -18.77
C VAL A 633 -4.42 -16.23 -20.20
N VAL A 634 -4.07 -14.97 -20.41
CA VAL A 634 -3.61 -14.43 -21.69
C VAL A 634 -2.17 -13.98 -21.52
N ILE A 635 -1.24 -14.62 -22.22
CA ILE A 635 0.18 -14.27 -22.19
C ILE A 635 0.64 -13.65 -23.50
N PHE A 636 1.56 -12.68 -23.42
CA PHE A 636 2.10 -11.93 -24.56
C PHE A 636 3.62 -12.15 -24.71
N PRO A 637 4.08 -13.36 -25.10
CA PRO A 637 5.50 -13.65 -25.18
C PRO A 637 6.15 -13.11 -26.46
N LEU A 638 7.48 -12.92 -26.38
CA LEU A 638 8.37 -12.82 -27.52
C LEU A 638 8.83 -14.23 -27.92
N LEU A 639 8.41 -14.68 -29.08
CA LEU A 639 8.75 -16.01 -29.56
C LEU A 639 10.24 -16.12 -29.87
N GLY A 640 10.84 -17.26 -29.52
CA GLY A 640 12.26 -17.53 -29.70
C GLY A 640 13.17 -16.87 -28.68
N LYS A 641 12.73 -15.79 -28.00
CA LYS A 641 13.49 -15.08 -26.98
C LYS A 641 12.99 -15.36 -25.57
N GLU A 642 11.69 -15.24 -25.34
CA GLU A 642 11.03 -15.46 -24.05
C GLU A 642 10.31 -16.81 -23.98
N LEU A 643 9.80 -17.30 -25.10
CA LEU A 643 9.15 -18.59 -25.21
C LEU A 643 9.80 -19.37 -26.35
N SER A 644 10.64 -20.35 -25.99
CA SER A 644 11.25 -21.27 -26.93
C SER A 644 10.27 -22.34 -27.41
N GLU A 645 10.59 -23.05 -28.47
CA GLU A 645 9.77 -24.15 -28.99
C GLU A 645 9.61 -25.29 -27.97
N THR A 646 10.65 -25.58 -27.18
CA THR A 646 10.61 -26.59 -26.12
C THR A 646 9.68 -26.17 -24.97
N GLU A 647 9.74 -24.92 -24.55
CA GLU A 647 8.86 -24.36 -23.53
C GLU A 647 7.41 -24.26 -24.00
N TYR A 648 7.22 -23.89 -25.28
CA TYR A 648 5.89 -23.90 -25.90
C TYR A 648 5.29 -25.30 -25.96
N SER A 649 6.09 -26.30 -26.29
CA SER A 649 5.62 -27.70 -26.30
C SER A 649 5.14 -28.15 -24.92
N ALA A 650 5.79 -27.69 -23.85
CA ALA A 650 5.35 -27.95 -22.48
C ALA A 650 4.05 -27.20 -22.13
N LEU A 651 3.85 -25.98 -22.66
CA LEU A 651 2.64 -25.17 -22.45
C LEU A 651 1.44 -25.64 -23.29
N LEU A 652 1.70 -26.24 -24.43
CA LEU A 652 0.71 -26.56 -25.47
C LEU A 652 -0.53 -27.30 -24.96
N PRO A 653 -0.46 -28.25 -24.00
CA PRO A 653 -1.66 -28.89 -23.45
C PRO A 653 -2.66 -27.93 -22.79
N SER A 654 -2.19 -26.77 -22.34
CA SER A 654 -3.00 -25.72 -21.69
C SER A 654 -3.40 -24.60 -22.65
N VAL A 655 -2.95 -24.61 -23.90
CA VAL A 655 -3.20 -23.56 -24.88
C VAL A 655 -4.47 -23.85 -25.68
N ASN A 656 -5.46 -23.00 -25.51
CA ASN A 656 -6.73 -23.10 -26.26
C ASN A 656 -6.69 -22.33 -27.59
N LYS A 657 -6.22 -21.06 -27.54
CA LYS A 657 -6.22 -20.19 -28.74
C LYS A 657 -4.87 -19.49 -28.85
N VAL A 658 -4.43 -19.34 -30.09
CA VAL A 658 -3.20 -18.61 -30.42
C VAL A 658 -3.50 -17.56 -31.49
N TYR A 659 -3.00 -16.35 -31.21
CA TYR A 659 -3.02 -15.26 -32.17
C TYR A 659 -1.59 -14.73 -32.34
N VAL A 660 -1.28 -14.34 -33.56
CA VAL A 660 -0.02 -13.65 -33.90
C VAL A 660 -0.39 -12.24 -34.35
N ILE A 661 0.29 -11.25 -33.79
CA ILE A 661 0.16 -9.87 -34.23
C ILE A 661 1.13 -9.66 -35.39
N GLU A 662 0.57 -9.39 -36.57
CA GLU A 662 1.30 -8.99 -37.78
C GLU A 662 1.15 -7.48 -37.95
N ASN A 663 2.23 -6.79 -38.35
CA ASN A 663 2.22 -5.37 -38.64
C ASN A 663 2.55 -5.17 -40.13
N ALA A 664 1.61 -4.58 -40.85
CA ALA A 664 1.78 -4.19 -42.26
C ALA A 664 1.42 -2.70 -42.39
N ASP A 665 2.27 -1.92 -43.01
CA ASP A 665 2.07 -0.49 -43.30
C ASP A 665 1.71 0.36 -42.06
N GLY A 666 2.28 0.00 -40.92
CA GLY A 666 2.03 0.69 -39.64
C GLY A 666 0.74 0.29 -38.93
N CYS A 667 -0.06 -0.60 -39.53
CA CYS A 667 -1.26 -1.16 -38.92
C CYS A 667 -1.01 -2.57 -38.39
N SER A 668 -1.43 -2.84 -37.16
CA SER A 668 -1.31 -4.17 -36.53
C SER A 668 -2.64 -4.92 -36.64
N SER A 669 -2.58 -6.19 -37.04
CA SER A 669 -3.75 -7.08 -37.13
C SER A 669 -3.50 -8.40 -36.42
N PHE A 670 -4.58 -9.04 -35.97
CA PHE A 670 -4.52 -10.35 -35.31
C PHE A 670 -4.78 -11.45 -36.29
N LYS A 671 -3.84 -12.37 -36.41
CA LYS A 671 -3.99 -13.58 -37.20
C LYS A 671 -4.15 -14.78 -36.29
N LYS A 672 -5.27 -15.48 -36.40
CA LYS A 672 -5.50 -16.71 -35.64
C LYS A 672 -4.64 -17.82 -36.21
N VAL A 673 -3.88 -18.50 -35.35
CA VAL A 673 -3.01 -19.61 -35.72
C VAL A 673 -3.44 -20.87 -34.98
N ILE A 674 -3.30 -22.04 -35.65
CA ILE A 674 -3.52 -23.34 -35.01
C ILE A 674 -2.41 -23.55 -33.96
N PRO A 675 -2.77 -23.86 -32.69
CA PRO A 675 -1.76 -23.99 -31.64
C PRO A 675 -0.54 -24.84 -32.00
N ASN A 676 -0.76 -26.00 -32.61
CA ASN A 676 0.33 -26.92 -32.99
C ASN A 676 1.25 -26.39 -34.12
N LYS A 677 0.88 -25.29 -34.79
CA LYS A 677 1.64 -24.76 -35.95
C LYS A 677 2.24 -23.38 -35.69
N LEU A 678 2.29 -22.93 -34.43
CA LEU A 678 2.76 -21.58 -34.12
C LEU A 678 4.18 -21.30 -34.64
N PHE A 679 5.13 -22.19 -34.38
CA PHE A 679 6.53 -22.03 -34.80
C PHE A 679 6.74 -22.33 -36.30
N GLU A 680 5.92 -23.17 -36.92
CA GLU A 680 5.94 -23.40 -38.38
C GLU A 680 5.48 -22.16 -39.16
N THR A 681 4.57 -21.36 -38.60
CA THR A 681 3.99 -20.20 -39.27
C THR A 681 4.93 -18.99 -39.25
N LEU A 682 5.95 -19.00 -38.37
CA LEU A 682 6.93 -17.92 -38.17
C LEU A 682 8.29 -18.23 -38.80
N ALA A 683 8.55 -19.47 -39.22
CA ALA A 683 9.68 -19.90 -40.01
C ALA A 683 9.46 -19.58 -41.50
#